data_c3aa87d0c3cf016c8269f650a0d55181
#
_entry.id   c3aa87d0c3cf016c8269f650a0d55181
#
_cell.length_a   1.000
_cell.length_b   1.000
_cell.length_c   1.000
_cell.angle_alpha   90.00
_cell.angle_beta   90.00
_cell.angle_gamma   90.00
#
_symmetry.space_group_name_H-M   'P 1'
#
loop_
_entity.id
_entity.type
_entity.pdbx_description
1 polymer ?
#
loop_
_entity_poly.entity_id
_entity_poly.type
_entity_poly.pdbx_seq_one_letter_code
_entity_poly.pdbx_strand_id
1 'polypeptide(L)'
;MRKTETIYVVFKTHFDIGFTGLASEVIDSYQKSMLKSVLETCEATSSNDQNHRYVWTMSSWPLKKSLETPDMEIRKQAMDLARDGRLAWHALPFTTHTEFAGTEEFIRSLEIGKKLNREFNKKYSTAKMTDVPGHTRMLPSLLAKAGVRFLHLGCNSCANPPEVPRCFFWKGPDGNGVVTFYTKGGYGTDLVPPDDWDYPVWLALMNTSDNSGPHSADVIRDILSTVEEKLPGAKVIIGTMDDFADAFLACKPQLPVIETDLADSWIHGVATYPDEVSRIRSLRKTAMNVEGILALKKMSEGYRISDSVKELIDKAYENMILFDEHTWGLDTKITICNMPDKKSRVYEKKLFLEDKKTPEYKRIEQSWREKSQYVKNAEEAVSGIINEFPVKEDNHVSVYNILPWQRDGEVDVTGLAAEGEVFVDREGKAFPIYERDGRCIAQLENLPPVGCKNYRIETKAIESDKCPVASGDGHGGAVLENSRISVSIDGKTGCIRSFYDKINKKEWVASGGGFGGYAYDIHGKERIIQYLKDFAYDLEDWFLFDNGRPGYPWVKDKTYQAEDTRIEISNSHGLGSVEVIWKMPSESVEKYGNAPEVRMKIEMGEDSEYVDIQYSIRGKEETPFVESGHFIFPLNAEAPRYAIQKMGAVIDPEKDIQYGANTSLYCCDRWVNVSDGDHSIAFFPKDTPLLSIGENRVYIYSKDYKPKKPVLYWNAFNNQWATNFPQWIGGDFGFRFRIYPYAGAWNDGDMPKRAEEYATSLHPLKEAVECRLLEQDIENANILIFKNADDGNGYILRLQENRGKAGVITVKLTDGMGIYSTCILPEEDEEIYSDIPGVLEVKTAPFEIHTFRIVERK
;
A
#
# COMPACT_ATOMS: atom_id res chain seq x y z
N MET A 1 -3.15 43.36 12.28
CA MET A 1 -3.41 42.38 11.21
C MET A 1 -2.81 42.90 9.90
N ARG A 2 -1.93 42.15 9.27
CA ARG A 2 -1.50 42.46 7.89
C ARG A 2 -2.68 42.20 6.97
N LYS A 3 -3.09 43.15 6.18
CA LYS A 3 -4.17 42.97 5.20
C LYS A 3 -3.63 42.12 4.04
N THR A 4 -4.40 41.13 3.57
CA THR A 4 -4.07 40.38 2.37
C THR A 4 -4.00 41.30 1.17
N GLU A 5 -2.86 41.30 0.48
CA GLU A 5 -2.54 42.18 -0.65
C GLU A 5 -2.77 41.49 -2.02
N THR A 6 -2.56 40.15 -2.04
CA THR A 6 -2.66 39.37 -3.27
C THR A 6 -3.42 38.05 -3.03
N ILE A 7 -4.37 37.76 -3.92
CA ILE A 7 -5.08 36.48 -3.98
C ILE A 7 -4.62 35.72 -5.21
N TYR A 8 -4.10 34.52 -5.01
CA TYR A 8 -3.77 33.59 -6.07
C TYR A 8 -4.93 32.64 -6.31
N VAL A 9 -5.56 32.75 -7.47
CA VAL A 9 -6.71 31.91 -7.83
C VAL A 9 -6.22 30.74 -8.68
N VAL A 10 -6.46 29.55 -8.22
CA VAL A 10 -6.11 28.29 -8.89
C VAL A 10 -7.37 27.51 -9.23
N PHE A 11 -7.63 27.33 -10.51
CA PHE A 11 -8.78 26.55 -10.99
C PHE A 11 -8.41 25.08 -11.18
N LYS A 12 -9.19 24.18 -10.60
CA LYS A 12 -8.93 22.75 -10.60
C LYS A 12 -10.22 21.93 -10.49
N THR A 13 -10.15 20.65 -10.88
CA THR A 13 -11.14 19.63 -10.53
C THR A 13 -10.56 18.62 -9.53
N HIS A 14 -11.43 17.89 -8.82
CA HIS A 14 -11.08 16.63 -8.19
C HIS A 14 -11.10 15.51 -9.24
N PHE A 15 -10.10 14.62 -9.20
CA PHE A 15 -10.00 13.49 -10.12
C PHE A 15 -10.27 12.19 -9.36
N ASP A 16 -11.21 11.41 -9.88
CA ASP A 16 -11.53 10.05 -9.50
C ASP A 16 -11.38 9.13 -10.71
N ILE A 17 -10.68 8.00 -10.57
CA ILE A 17 -10.64 7.00 -11.65
C ILE A 17 -11.87 6.08 -11.57
N GLY A 18 -13.03 6.62 -11.93
CA GLY A 18 -14.32 6.00 -11.70
C GLY A 18 -15.27 6.97 -11.02
N PHE A 19 -16.02 6.61 -10.01
CA PHE A 19 -17.01 7.34 -9.22
C PHE A 19 -18.17 7.91 -10.05
N THR A 20 -17.92 8.92 -10.88
CA THR A 20 -18.93 9.57 -11.75
C THR A 20 -19.31 8.75 -12.98
N GLY A 21 -18.53 7.74 -13.33
CA GLY A 21 -18.71 6.82 -14.45
C GLY A 21 -17.84 5.59 -14.27
N LEU A 22 -17.79 4.70 -15.24
CA LEU A 22 -16.76 3.66 -15.28
C LEU A 22 -15.38 4.31 -15.47
N ALA A 23 -14.31 3.68 -15.01
CA ALA A 23 -12.96 4.22 -15.16
C ALA A 23 -12.60 4.50 -16.63
N SER A 24 -13.00 3.61 -17.54
CA SER A 24 -12.86 3.80 -19.00
C SER A 24 -13.63 5.02 -19.54
N GLU A 25 -14.83 5.27 -19.03
CA GLU A 25 -15.65 6.43 -19.43
C GLU A 25 -15.05 7.74 -18.91
N VAL A 26 -14.52 7.75 -17.68
CA VAL A 26 -13.84 8.90 -17.10
C VAL A 26 -12.61 9.26 -17.94
N ILE A 27 -11.76 8.32 -18.29
CA ILE A 27 -10.58 8.56 -19.16
C ILE A 27 -11.02 9.13 -20.49
N ASP A 28 -12.04 8.55 -21.13
CA ASP A 28 -12.57 9.03 -22.41
C ASP A 28 -13.09 10.47 -22.30
N SER A 29 -13.78 10.81 -21.21
CA SER A 29 -14.25 12.18 -20.93
C SER A 29 -13.09 13.18 -20.81
N TYR A 30 -12.01 12.82 -20.11
CA TYR A 30 -10.82 13.68 -19.98
C TYR A 30 -10.12 13.91 -21.32
N GLN A 31 -10.05 12.89 -22.18
CA GLN A 31 -9.41 12.97 -23.49
C GLN A 31 -10.23 13.78 -24.52
N LYS A 32 -11.54 13.81 -24.39
CA LYS A 32 -12.45 14.40 -25.37
C LYS A 32 -13.11 15.67 -24.87
N SER A 33 -14.11 15.55 -24.01
CA SER A 33 -14.97 16.65 -23.62
C SER A 33 -14.28 17.66 -22.70
N MET A 34 -13.60 17.19 -21.65
CA MET A 34 -12.96 18.10 -20.69
C MET A 34 -11.83 18.88 -21.35
N LEU A 35 -10.94 18.22 -22.06
CA LEU A 35 -9.81 18.88 -22.72
C LEU A 35 -10.28 19.93 -23.73
N LYS A 36 -11.31 19.62 -24.52
CA LYS A 36 -11.92 20.56 -25.44
C LYS A 36 -12.49 21.80 -24.73
N SER A 37 -13.23 21.59 -23.63
CA SER A 37 -13.79 22.69 -22.84
C SER A 37 -12.70 23.57 -22.21
N VAL A 38 -11.58 22.97 -21.78
CA VAL A 38 -10.40 23.72 -21.29
C VAL A 38 -9.83 24.61 -22.39
N LEU A 39 -9.67 24.10 -23.63
CA LEU A 39 -9.20 24.85 -24.76
C LEU A 39 -10.11 26.06 -25.05
N GLU A 40 -11.43 25.85 -25.12
CA GLU A 40 -12.44 26.87 -25.36
C GLU A 40 -12.41 27.95 -24.26
N THR A 41 -12.33 27.59 -22.99
CA THR A 41 -12.26 28.55 -21.86
C THR A 41 -10.95 29.34 -21.89
N CYS A 42 -9.84 28.69 -22.19
CA CYS A 42 -8.55 29.35 -22.35
C CYS A 42 -8.58 30.35 -23.53
N GLU A 43 -9.15 29.98 -24.65
CA GLU A 43 -9.29 30.88 -25.80
C GLU A 43 -10.16 32.11 -25.49
N ALA A 44 -11.34 31.88 -24.89
CA ALA A 44 -12.28 32.94 -24.49
C ALA A 44 -11.65 34.00 -23.56
N THR A 45 -10.62 33.65 -22.82
CA THR A 45 -9.91 34.53 -21.87
C THR A 45 -8.55 35.00 -22.37
N SER A 46 -8.17 34.71 -23.61
CA SER A 46 -6.86 35.03 -24.16
C SER A 46 -6.60 36.54 -24.31
N SER A 47 -7.68 37.33 -24.49
CA SER A 47 -7.61 38.79 -24.57
C SER A 47 -7.57 39.50 -23.21
N ASN A 48 -7.78 38.78 -22.09
CA ASN A 48 -7.73 39.37 -20.76
C ASN A 48 -6.31 39.85 -20.41
N ASP A 49 -6.21 40.71 -19.39
CA ASP A 49 -4.94 41.01 -18.73
C ASP A 49 -4.23 39.72 -18.33
N GLN A 50 -2.90 39.70 -18.39
CA GLN A 50 -2.10 38.49 -18.16
C GLN A 50 -2.42 37.84 -16.82
N ASN A 51 -2.69 38.63 -15.77
CA ASN A 51 -3.05 38.07 -14.45
C ASN A 51 -4.47 37.48 -14.40
N HIS A 52 -5.29 37.73 -15.39
CA HIS A 52 -6.68 37.29 -15.44
C HIS A 52 -6.98 36.31 -16.59
N ARG A 53 -5.94 35.77 -17.23
CA ARG A 53 -6.09 34.67 -18.20
C ARG A 53 -6.34 33.37 -17.47
N TYR A 54 -7.26 32.58 -17.99
CA TYR A 54 -7.60 31.30 -17.39
C TYR A 54 -6.42 30.33 -17.40
N VAL A 55 -6.12 29.73 -16.25
CA VAL A 55 -5.16 28.63 -16.06
C VAL A 55 -5.90 27.46 -15.45
N TRP A 56 -5.85 26.30 -16.11
CA TRP A 56 -6.43 25.06 -15.61
C TRP A 56 -5.34 24.16 -15.04
N THR A 57 -5.51 23.72 -13.79
CA THR A 57 -4.56 22.82 -13.14
C THR A 57 -5.12 21.41 -13.02
N MET A 58 -4.35 20.42 -13.38
CA MET A 58 -4.71 19.00 -13.28
C MET A 58 -3.71 18.24 -12.39
N SER A 59 -4.10 17.07 -11.92
CA SER A 59 -3.14 16.08 -11.43
C SER A 59 -2.29 15.56 -12.59
N SER A 60 -1.07 15.09 -12.34
CA SER A 60 -0.14 14.78 -13.43
C SER A 60 -0.57 13.59 -14.29
N TRP A 61 -1.16 12.54 -13.71
CA TRP A 61 -1.59 11.37 -14.49
C TRP A 61 -2.79 11.64 -15.41
N PRO A 62 -3.92 12.24 -14.94
CA PRO A 62 -5.01 12.57 -15.85
C PRO A 62 -4.60 13.58 -16.94
N LEU A 63 -3.64 14.50 -16.68
CA LEU A 63 -3.07 15.32 -17.74
C LEU A 63 -2.31 14.47 -18.76
N LYS A 64 -1.40 13.57 -18.32
CA LYS A 64 -0.72 12.64 -19.21
C LYS A 64 -1.72 11.91 -20.11
N LYS A 65 -2.79 11.35 -19.51
CA LYS A 65 -3.84 10.63 -20.26
C LYS A 65 -4.64 11.53 -21.19
N SER A 66 -4.92 12.75 -20.82
CA SER A 66 -5.57 13.73 -21.70
C SER A 66 -4.74 14.04 -22.95
N LEU A 67 -3.42 14.19 -22.80
CA LEU A 67 -2.48 14.42 -23.90
C LEU A 67 -2.31 13.20 -24.82
N GLU A 68 -2.76 12.00 -24.42
CA GLU A 68 -2.84 10.79 -25.25
C GLU A 68 -4.09 10.77 -26.14
N THR A 69 -4.90 11.84 -26.17
CA THR A 69 -6.10 11.93 -27.03
C THR A 69 -5.79 11.57 -28.49
N PRO A 70 -6.65 10.79 -29.15
CA PRO A 70 -6.48 10.47 -30.58
C PRO A 70 -6.73 11.65 -31.52
N ASP A 71 -7.37 12.74 -31.04
CA ASP A 71 -7.57 13.96 -31.81
C ASP A 71 -6.27 14.78 -31.84
N MET A 72 -5.59 14.75 -32.99
CA MET A 72 -4.28 15.36 -33.16
C MET A 72 -4.33 16.91 -33.08
N GLU A 73 -5.45 17.53 -33.43
CA GLU A 73 -5.58 18.99 -33.35
C GLU A 73 -5.78 19.42 -31.90
N ILE A 74 -6.68 18.76 -31.18
CA ILE A 74 -6.87 18.97 -29.73
C ILE A 74 -5.58 18.74 -28.97
N ARG A 75 -4.87 17.61 -29.29
CA ARG A 75 -3.59 17.29 -28.67
C ARG A 75 -2.56 18.40 -28.85
N LYS A 76 -2.41 18.89 -30.09
CA LYS A 76 -1.46 19.97 -30.40
C LYS A 76 -1.79 21.24 -29.61
N GLN A 77 -3.04 21.68 -29.62
CA GLN A 77 -3.48 22.86 -28.88
C GLN A 77 -3.27 22.72 -27.37
N ALA A 78 -3.55 21.56 -26.81
CA ALA A 78 -3.32 21.27 -25.40
C ALA A 78 -1.82 21.30 -25.03
N MET A 79 -0.97 20.75 -25.89
CA MET A 79 0.49 20.82 -25.70
C MET A 79 1.01 22.25 -25.77
N ASP A 80 0.43 23.07 -26.64
CA ASP A 80 0.79 24.49 -26.74
C ASP A 80 0.36 25.26 -25.49
N LEU A 81 -0.86 25.02 -24.95
CA LEU A 81 -1.29 25.56 -23.65
C LEU A 81 -0.40 25.10 -22.48
N ALA A 82 0.06 23.85 -22.49
CA ALA A 82 0.98 23.35 -21.47
C ALA A 82 2.34 24.08 -21.52
N ARG A 83 2.87 24.34 -22.74
CA ARG A 83 4.09 25.16 -22.94
C ARG A 83 3.89 26.60 -22.51
N ASP A 84 2.73 27.19 -22.77
CA ASP A 84 2.38 28.54 -22.34
C ASP A 84 2.12 28.64 -20.82
N GLY A 85 1.85 27.53 -20.13
CA GLY A 85 1.58 27.47 -18.68
C GLY A 85 0.12 27.71 -18.33
N ARG A 86 -0.78 27.68 -19.31
CA ARG A 86 -2.24 27.81 -19.12
C ARG A 86 -2.94 26.45 -18.89
N LEU A 87 -2.25 25.37 -19.19
CA LEU A 87 -2.58 24.02 -18.76
C LEU A 87 -1.45 23.58 -17.85
N ALA A 88 -1.70 23.56 -16.53
CA ALA A 88 -0.72 23.31 -15.49
C ALA A 88 -1.01 21.99 -14.77
N TRP A 89 -0.05 21.53 -13.98
CA TRP A 89 -0.18 20.30 -13.16
C TRP A 89 0.56 20.41 -11.84
N HIS A 90 0.29 19.47 -10.95
CA HIS A 90 1.07 19.29 -9.72
C HIS A 90 1.79 17.94 -9.71
N ALA A 91 2.76 17.76 -8.81
CA ALA A 91 3.68 16.63 -8.79
C ALA A 91 3.00 15.26 -8.65
N LEU A 92 1.91 15.20 -7.86
CA LEU A 92 1.22 13.93 -7.61
C LEU A 92 0.32 13.51 -8.78
N PRO A 93 0.23 12.18 -9.06
CA PRO A 93 -0.60 11.68 -10.14
C PRO A 93 -2.10 11.87 -9.88
N PHE A 94 -2.53 11.63 -8.64
CA PHE A 94 -3.91 11.70 -8.14
C PHE A 94 -3.92 11.54 -6.62
N THR A 95 -5.09 11.44 -5.98
CA THR A 95 -5.21 11.05 -4.58
C THR A 95 -4.95 9.55 -4.41
N THR A 96 -4.08 9.20 -3.47
CA THR A 96 -3.60 7.83 -3.24
C THR A 96 -3.82 7.43 -1.79
N HIS A 97 -4.23 6.19 -1.55
CA HIS A 97 -4.19 5.58 -0.21
C HIS A 97 -2.74 5.31 0.20
N THR A 98 -2.07 6.33 0.72
CA THR A 98 -0.63 6.28 1.03
C THR A 98 -0.26 5.26 2.11
N GLU A 99 -1.21 4.84 2.95
CA GLU A 99 -0.97 3.77 3.93
C GLU A 99 -0.91 2.38 3.30
N PHE A 100 -1.52 2.21 2.13
CA PHE A 100 -1.59 0.94 1.41
C PHE A 100 -0.55 0.86 0.28
N ALA A 101 -0.21 1.99 -0.32
CA ALA A 101 0.75 2.08 -1.43
C ALA A 101 2.14 1.55 -1.04
N GLY A 102 2.84 0.93 -1.97
CA GLY A 102 4.24 0.56 -1.80
C GLY A 102 5.16 1.76 -1.96
N THR A 103 6.26 1.78 -1.20
CA THR A 103 7.19 2.93 -1.18
C THR A 103 7.79 3.20 -2.56
N GLU A 104 8.27 2.17 -3.26
CA GLU A 104 8.90 2.34 -4.59
C GLU A 104 7.88 2.76 -5.65
N GLU A 105 6.70 2.17 -5.68
CA GLU A 105 5.67 2.56 -6.64
C GLU A 105 5.18 3.99 -6.41
N PHE A 106 5.08 4.43 -5.15
CA PHE A 106 4.77 5.82 -4.84
C PHE A 106 5.86 6.77 -5.34
N ILE A 107 7.15 6.43 -5.15
CA ILE A 107 8.27 7.22 -5.69
C ILE A 107 8.17 7.33 -7.21
N ARG A 108 7.91 6.23 -7.92
CA ARG A 108 7.74 6.22 -9.39
C ARG A 108 6.52 7.02 -9.84
N SER A 109 5.48 7.09 -9.04
CA SER A 109 4.32 7.91 -9.35
C SER A 109 4.67 9.40 -9.52
N LEU A 110 5.67 9.87 -8.78
CA LEU A 110 6.17 11.26 -8.87
C LEU A 110 6.97 11.53 -10.16
N GLU A 111 7.49 10.49 -10.83
CA GLU A 111 8.18 10.63 -12.12
C GLU A 111 7.24 11.18 -13.20
N ILE A 112 5.93 10.90 -13.12
CA ILE A 112 4.95 11.38 -14.10
C ILE A 112 4.97 12.91 -14.19
N GLY A 113 4.90 13.58 -13.03
CA GLY A 113 4.98 15.04 -12.95
C GLY A 113 6.33 15.60 -13.40
N LYS A 114 7.42 14.90 -13.08
CA LYS A 114 8.77 15.28 -13.50
C LYS A 114 8.98 15.11 -15.02
N LYS A 115 8.49 14.02 -15.61
CA LYS A 115 8.51 13.81 -17.07
C LYS A 115 7.77 14.92 -17.81
N LEU A 116 6.58 15.32 -17.33
CA LEU A 116 5.84 16.47 -17.86
C LEU A 116 6.64 17.78 -17.69
N ASN A 117 7.24 18.01 -16.53
CA ASN A 117 8.09 19.20 -16.30
C ASN A 117 9.22 19.31 -17.34
N ARG A 118 9.89 18.19 -17.61
CA ARG A 118 10.97 18.14 -18.61
C ARG A 118 10.44 18.34 -20.03
N GLU A 119 9.35 17.67 -20.42
CA GLU A 119 8.76 17.76 -21.75
C GLU A 119 8.32 19.19 -22.09
N PHE A 120 7.72 19.89 -21.12
CA PHE A 120 7.17 21.25 -21.34
C PHE A 120 8.07 22.37 -20.79
N ASN A 121 9.29 22.05 -20.32
CA ASN A 121 10.22 23.00 -19.73
C ASN A 121 9.60 23.80 -18.56
N LYS A 122 8.95 23.09 -17.63
CA LYS A 122 8.34 23.65 -16.41
C LYS A 122 9.10 23.16 -15.17
N LYS A 123 8.83 23.81 -14.02
CA LYS A 123 9.44 23.47 -12.72
C LYS A 123 8.38 23.40 -11.62
N TYR A 124 7.23 22.80 -11.92
CA TYR A 124 6.18 22.65 -10.91
C TYR A 124 6.64 21.70 -9.81
N SER A 125 6.51 22.17 -8.56
CA SER A 125 7.03 21.53 -7.35
C SER A 125 6.04 21.60 -6.18
N THR A 126 4.77 21.80 -6.49
CA THR A 126 3.67 21.72 -5.54
C THR A 126 2.92 20.41 -5.71
N ALA A 127 2.21 19.98 -4.67
CA ALA A 127 1.43 18.76 -4.66
C ALA A 127 0.04 18.99 -4.06
N LYS A 128 -0.92 18.16 -4.44
CA LYS A 128 -2.27 18.19 -3.89
C LYS A 128 -2.87 16.79 -3.85
N MET A 129 -3.49 16.47 -2.71
CA MET A 129 -4.41 15.34 -2.55
C MET A 129 -5.65 15.82 -1.78
N THR A 130 -6.81 15.30 -2.14
CA THR A 130 -8.08 15.62 -1.48
C THR A 130 -8.96 14.40 -1.42
N ASP A 131 -10.03 14.47 -0.68
CA ASP A 131 -11.02 13.47 -0.39
C ASP A 131 -10.65 12.62 0.82
N VAL A 132 -9.64 11.81 0.72
CA VAL A 132 -9.09 11.00 1.82
C VAL A 132 -8.64 11.89 2.98
N PRO A 133 -9.10 11.66 4.23
CA PRO A 133 -8.83 12.60 5.32
C PRO A 133 -7.38 12.59 5.81
N GLY A 134 -6.62 11.55 5.50
CA GLY A 134 -5.29 11.42 6.05
C GLY A 134 -4.29 10.64 5.21
N HIS A 135 -3.02 10.70 5.64
CA HIS A 135 -1.89 10.11 4.95
C HIS A 135 -0.80 9.70 5.93
N THR A 136 0.04 8.72 5.54
CA THR A 136 1.13 8.25 6.37
C THR A 136 2.23 9.31 6.61
N ARG A 137 2.83 9.29 7.79
CA ARG A 137 3.93 10.20 8.18
C ARG A 137 5.20 10.09 7.32
N MET A 138 5.32 9.08 6.47
CA MET A 138 6.44 8.98 5.52
C MET A 138 6.25 9.88 4.29
N LEU A 139 5.02 10.28 3.99
CA LEU A 139 4.70 11.11 2.82
C LEU A 139 5.52 12.41 2.74
N PRO A 140 5.63 13.23 3.80
CA PRO A 140 6.40 14.48 3.72
C PRO A 140 7.89 14.25 3.43
N SER A 141 8.50 13.16 3.91
CA SER A 141 9.88 12.80 3.57
C SER A 141 10.04 12.52 2.07
N LEU A 142 9.15 11.71 1.50
CA LEU A 142 9.17 11.35 0.08
C LEU A 142 8.97 12.57 -0.81
N LEU A 143 8.00 13.41 -0.50
CA LEU A 143 7.71 14.63 -1.25
C LEU A 143 8.89 15.62 -1.20
N ALA A 144 9.46 15.85 -0.03
CA ALA A 144 10.61 16.74 0.11
C ALA A 144 11.83 16.25 -0.68
N LYS A 145 12.14 14.95 -0.61
CA LYS A 145 13.24 14.34 -1.39
C LYS A 145 12.99 14.40 -2.91
N ALA A 146 11.73 14.40 -3.36
CA ALA A 146 11.35 14.60 -4.76
C ALA A 146 11.30 16.09 -5.18
N GLY A 147 11.67 17.02 -4.28
CA GLY A 147 11.71 18.46 -4.55
C GLY A 147 10.35 19.16 -4.43
N VAL A 148 9.34 18.52 -3.86
CA VAL A 148 8.05 19.15 -3.56
C VAL A 148 8.21 20.10 -2.36
N ARG A 149 7.78 21.37 -2.54
CA ARG A 149 7.95 22.42 -1.53
C ARG A 149 6.67 22.76 -0.76
N PHE A 150 5.53 22.49 -1.36
CA PHE A 150 4.21 22.83 -0.83
C PHE A 150 3.21 21.73 -1.14
N LEU A 151 2.42 21.34 -0.14
CA LEU A 151 1.38 20.33 -0.24
C LEU A 151 0.05 20.94 0.18
N HIS A 152 -0.98 20.82 -0.65
CA HIS A 152 -2.36 21.06 -0.25
C HIS A 152 -3.06 19.73 0.00
N LEU A 153 -3.62 19.58 1.19
CA LEU A 153 -4.53 18.49 1.57
C LEU A 153 -5.93 19.04 1.78
N GLY A 154 -6.92 18.27 1.37
CA GLY A 154 -8.32 18.55 1.63
C GLY A 154 -9.04 17.27 2.03
N CYS A 155 -10.06 17.40 2.84
CA CYS A 155 -10.83 16.29 3.35
C CYS A 155 -12.26 16.34 2.83
N ASN A 156 -12.82 15.19 2.49
CA ASN A 156 -14.25 15.04 2.21
C ASN A 156 -15.08 15.70 3.32
N SER A 157 -16.17 16.38 2.96
CA SER A 157 -16.98 17.17 3.90
C SER A 157 -17.54 16.37 5.07
N CYS A 158 -17.84 15.08 4.85
CA CYS A 158 -18.40 14.23 5.89
C CYS A 158 -17.36 13.45 6.70
N ALA A 159 -16.15 13.23 6.17
CA ALA A 159 -15.11 12.50 6.87
C ALA A 159 -14.49 13.34 8.00
N ASN A 160 -14.32 12.75 9.18
CA ASN A 160 -13.64 13.45 10.27
C ASN A 160 -12.16 13.68 9.94
N PRO A 161 -11.70 14.93 9.88
CA PRO A 161 -10.30 15.24 9.61
C PRO A 161 -9.42 15.07 10.85
N PRO A 162 -8.11 14.82 10.68
CA PRO A 162 -7.18 14.97 11.78
C PRO A 162 -7.14 16.42 12.27
N GLU A 163 -6.99 16.61 13.59
CA GLU A 163 -6.92 17.94 14.19
C GLU A 163 -5.54 18.56 13.98
N VAL A 164 -5.40 19.29 12.87
CA VAL A 164 -4.18 20.02 12.50
C VAL A 164 -4.48 21.50 12.25
N PRO A 165 -3.48 22.38 12.36
CA PRO A 165 -3.59 23.78 11.93
C PRO A 165 -3.85 23.88 10.43
N ARG A 166 -4.44 25.00 9.96
CA ARG A 166 -4.65 25.26 8.51
C ARG A 166 -3.35 25.23 7.73
N CYS A 167 -2.26 25.79 8.28
CA CYS A 167 -0.91 25.71 7.72
C CYS A 167 0.07 25.22 8.75
N PHE A 168 0.92 24.27 8.37
CA PHE A 168 1.96 23.71 9.22
C PHE A 168 3.14 23.19 8.37
N PHE A 169 4.26 23.00 9.01
CA PHE A 169 5.35 22.21 8.42
C PHE A 169 5.17 20.75 8.84
N TRP A 170 4.82 19.90 7.88
CA TRP A 170 4.71 18.48 8.13
C TRP A 170 6.07 17.84 7.96
N LYS A 171 6.61 17.34 9.05
CA LYS A 171 7.96 16.80 9.12
C LYS A 171 7.89 15.26 9.19
N GLY A 172 8.59 14.60 8.30
CA GLY A 172 8.74 13.16 8.30
C GLY A 172 9.78 12.66 9.30
N PRO A 173 9.87 11.33 9.47
CA PRO A 173 10.74 10.72 10.48
C PRO A 173 12.25 10.93 10.23
N ASP A 174 12.66 11.18 8.98
CA ASP A 174 14.03 11.47 8.58
C ASP A 174 14.43 12.95 8.77
N GLY A 175 13.50 13.77 9.25
CA GLY A 175 13.70 15.21 9.46
C GLY A 175 13.37 16.08 8.25
N ASN A 176 13.19 15.51 7.06
CA ASN A 176 12.70 16.23 5.88
C ASN A 176 11.20 16.50 5.99
N GLY A 177 10.70 17.51 5.27
CA GLY A 177 9.27 17.82 5.33
C GLY A 177 8.84 18.86 4.32
N VAL A 178 7.53 19.12 4.27
CA VAL A 178 6.90 20.05 3.35
C VAL A 178 5.98 21.01 4.08
N VAL A 179 5.87 22.22 3.57
CA VAL A 179 4.84 23.16 4.02
C VAL A 179 3.49 22.65 3.54
N THR A 180 2.59 22.42 4.49
CA THR A 180 1.28 21.81 4.22
C THR A 180 0.16 22.77 4.56
N PHE A 181 -0.78 22.90 3.64
CA PHE A 181 -2.04 23.60 3.83
C PHE A 181 -3.15 22.53 3.91
N TYR A 182 -3.94 22.52 4.98
CA TYR A 182 -5.01 21.54 5.18
C TYR A 182 -6.37 22.23 5.22
N THR A 183 -7.27 21.86 4.29
CA THR A 183 -8.65 22.31 4.26
C THR A 183 -9.57 21.25 4.89
N LYS A 184 -10.18 21.58 6.01
CA LYS A 184 -11.18 20.70 6.66
C LYS A 184 -12.52 20.82 5.92
N GLY A 185 -13.14 19.67 5.62
CA GLY A 185 -14.49 19.62 5.04
C GLY A 185 -14.60 20.16 3.61
N GLY A 186 -13.54 20.00 2.77
CA GLY A 186 -13.62 20.43 1.38
C GLY A 186 -12.34 20.24 0.58
N TYR A 187 -12.43 20.38 -0.74
CA TYR A 187 -11.35 20.12 -1.71
C TYR A 187 -10.62 21.38 -2.16
N GLY A 188 -11.16 22.56 -1.88
CA GLY A 188 -10.61 23.85 -2.19
C GLY A 188 -10.49 24.74 -0.98
N THR A 189 -10.39 26.05 -1.22
CA THR A 189 -10.38 27.08 -0.20
C THR A 189 -11.37 28.18 -0.55
N ASP A 190 -11.72 29.02 0.43
CA ASP A 190 -12.54 30.19 0.17
C ASP A 190 -11.86 31.17 -0.79
N LEU A 191 -12.66 31.94 -1.53
CA LEU A 191 -12.12 32.95 -2.44
C LEU A 191 -11.36 34.07 -1.71
N VAL A 192 -11.81 34.43 -0.53
CA VAL A 192 -11.16 35.43 0.32
C VAL A 192 -10.67 34.77 1.61
N PRO A 193 -9.54 35.22 2.20
CA PRO A 193 -9.03 34.63 3.40
C PRO A 193 -10.00 34.84 4.57
N PRO A 194 -9.98 33.92 5.56
CA PRO A 194 -10.69 34.12 6.83
C PRO A 194 -10.02 35.20 7.68
N ASP A 195 -10.74 35.71 8.68
CA ASP A 195 -10.29 36.83 9.52
C ASP A 195 -9.01 36.54 10.32
N ASP A 196 -8.70 35.27 10.56
CA ASP A 196 -7.52 34.81 11.29
C ASP A 196 -6.28 34.61 10.39
N TRP A 197 -6.35 34.99 9.10
CA TRP A 197 -5.22 34.86 8.16
C TRP A 197 -4.30 36.09 8.22
N ASP A 198 -3.05 35.89 8.64
CA ASP A 198 -2.10 36.97 8.91
C ASP A 198 -1.03 37.20 7.82
N TYR A 199 -1.15 36.54 6.66
CA TYR A 199 -0.16 36.67 5.58
C TYR A 199 -0.69 37.57 4.45
N PRO A 200 0.24 38.26 3.70
CA PRO A 200 -0.15 39.18 2.64
C PRO A 200 -0.63 38.47 1.37
N VAL A 201 -0.52 37.15 1.28
CA VAL A 201 -0.92 36.33 0.14
C VAL A 201 -1.93 35.27 0.58
N TRP A 202 -2.92 34.99 -0.28
CA TRP A 202 -3.92 33.96 -0.04
C TRP A 202 -4.04 33.04 -1.23
N LEU A 203 -4.22 31.73 -0.98
CA LEU A 203 -4.55 30.70 -1.98
C LEU A 203 -6.07 30.57 -2.07
N ALA A 204 -6.67 31.01 -3.17
CA ALA A 204 -8.05 30.73 -3.51
C ALA A 204 -8.08 29.53 -4.48
N LEU A 205 -8.22 28.34 -3.92
CA LEU A 205 -8.24 27.10 -4.69
C LEU A 205 -9.70 26.78 -5.08
N MET A 206 -10.07 27.16 -6.29
CA MET A 206 -11.41 27.01 -6.83
C MET A 206 -11.57 25.63 -7.46
N ASN A 207 -12.26 24.75 -6.74
CA ASN A 207 -12.47 23.37 -7.17
C ASN A 207 -13.86 23.22 -7.80
N THR A 208 -13.96 22.50 -8.92
CA THR A 208 -15.24 22.05 -9.46
C THR A 208 -15.69 20.78 -8.70
N SER A 209 -16.86 20.26 -9.03
CA SER A 209 -17.23 18.92 -8.56
C SER A 209 -16.38 17.83 -9.22
N ASP A 210 -16.51 16.60 -8.73
CA ASP A 210 -15.72 15.44 -9.14
C ASP A 210 -15.76 15.22 -10.64
N ASN A 211 -14.59 15.03 -11.25
CA ASN A 211 -14.42 14.81 -12.69
C ASN A 211 -15.15 15.82 -13.60
N SER A 212 -15.35 17.06 -13.13
CA SER A 212 -16.05 18.06 -13.91
C SER A 212 -15.24 19.35 -14.13
N GLY A 213 -15.67 20.17 -15.05
CA GLY A 213 -15.00 21.42 -15.37
C GLY A 213 -14.68 21.55 -16.86
N PRO A 214 -13.99 22.61 -17.28
CA PRO A 214 -13.52 23.73 -16.45
C PRO A 214 -14.65 24.67 -16.00
N HIS A 215 -14.33 25.60 -15.11
CA HIS A 215 -15.21 26.74 -14.83
C HIS A 215 -15.42 27.55 -16.13
N SER A 216 -16.56 28.23 -16.27
CA SER A 216 -16.79 29.10 -17.41
C SER A 216 -15.89 30.36 -17.35
N ALA A 217 -15.65 30.97 -18.49
CA ALA A 217 -14.86 32.22 -18.55
C ALA A 217 -15.48 33.36 -17.72
N ASP A 218 -16.80 33.37 -17.54
CA ASP A 218 -17.52 34.40 -16.78
C ASP A 218 -17.19 34.39 -15.29
N VAL A 219 -16.78 33.24 -14.74
CA VAL A 219 -16.38 33.10 -13.32
C VAL A 219 -15.25 34.06 -12.92
N ILE A 220 -14.39 34.45 -13.88
CA ILE A 220 -13.31 35.40 -13.61
C ILE A 220 -13.89 36.77 -13.23
N ARG A 221 -14.91 37.23 -13.97
CA ARG A 221 -15.56 38.51 -13.69
C ARG A 221 -16.22 38.51 -12.31
N ASP A 222 -16.89 37.40 -11.96
CA ASP A 222 -17.55 37.26 -10.67
C ASP A 222 -16.52 37.24 -9.52
N ILE A 223 -15.39 36.57 -9.72
CA ILE A 223 -14.26 36.55 -8.79
C ILE A 223 -13.72 37.98 -8.58
N LEU A 224 -13.40 38.69 -9.65
CA LEU A 224 -12.86 40.04 -9.57
C LEU A 224 -13.85 40.99 -8.88
N SER A 225 -15.13 40.90 -9.17
CA SER A 225 -16.17 41.69 -8.54
C SER A 225 -16.27 41.37 -7.02
N THR A 226 -16.28 40.10 -6.67
CA THR A 226 -16.37 39.65 -5.27
C THR A 226 -15.14 40.06 -4.46
N VAL A 227 -13.96 39.96 -5.02
CA VAL A 227 -12.73 40.38 -4.35
C VAL A 227 -12.68 41.89 -4.15
N GLU A 228 -13.06 42.68 -5.15
CA GLU A 228 -13.11 44.14 -5.02
C GLU A 228 -14.12 44.57 -3.97
N GLU A 229 -15.26 43.90 -3.84
CA GLU A 229 -16.24 44.14 -2.80
C GLU A 229 -15.76 43.85 -1.41
N LYS A 230 -15.13 42.64 -1.23
CA LYS A 230 -14.75 42.12 0.11
C LYS A 230 -13.36 42.57 0.56
N LEU A 231 -12.44 42.75 -0.37
CA LEU A 231 -11.04 43.15 -0.13
C LEU A 231 -10.61 44.24 -1.12
N PRO A 232 -11.16 45.45 -1.04
CA PRO A 232 -10.88 46.53 -1.98
C PRO A 232 -9.39 46.81 -2.16
N GLY A 233 -8.94 46.79 -3.43
CA GLY A 233 -7.53 47.02 -3.78
C GLY A 233 -6.61 45.81 -3.64
N ALA A 234 -7.10 44.63 -3.30
CA ALA A 234 -6.31 43.42 -3.36
C ALA A 234 -6.07 43.00 -4.82
N LYS A 235 -4.84 42.62 -5.13
CA LYS A 235 -4.48 42.10 -6.47
C LYS A 235 -4.99 40.67 -6.61
N VAL A 236 -5.60 40.36 -7.76
CA VAL A 236 -5.98 38.99 -8.12
C VAL A 236 -5.01 38.47 -9.20
N ILE A 237 -4.47 37.27 -8.99
CA ILE A 237 -3.62 36.58 -9.95
C ILE A 237 -4.22 35.20 -10.19
N ILE A 238 -4.66 34.90 -11.39
CA ILE A 238 -5.04 33.56 -11.83
C ILE A 238 -3.75 32.88 -12.27
N GLY A 239 -3.41 31.75 -11.62
CA GLY A 239 -2.15 31.09 -11.83
C GLY A 239 -2.13 29.65 -11.31
N THR A 240 -0.96 29.22 -10.86
CA THR A 240 -0.68 27.88 -10.37
C THR A 240 -0.53 27.85 -8.84
N MET A 241 -0.56 26.66 -8.25
CA MET A 241 -0.19 26.51 -6.83
C MET A 241 1.27 26.91 -6.59
N ASP A 242 2.16 26.76 -7.58
CA ASP A 242 3.56 27.17 -7.47
C ASP A 242 3.71 28.70 -7.35
N ASP A 243 2.91 29.48 -8.06
CA ASP A 243 2.89 30.95 -7.93
C ASP A 243 2.53 31.38 -6.51
N PHE A 244 1.51 30.74 -5.91
CA PHE A 244 1.19 30.97 -4.51
C PHE A 244 2.30 30.51 -3.56
N ALA A 245 2.84 29.29 -3.76
CA ALA A 245 3.85 28.71 -2.91
C ALA A 245 5.12 29.58 -2.88
N ASP A 246 5.54 30.10 -4.03
CA ASP A 246 6.69 31.03 -4.13
C ASP A 246 6.46 32.29 -3.29
N ALA A 247 5.29 32.90 -3.45
CA ALA A 247 4.95 34.11 -2.71
C ALA A 247 4.78 33.85 -1.21
N PHE A 248 4.17 32.73 -0.82
CA PHE A 248 3.95 32.37 0.58
C PHE A 248 5.27 32.03 1.30
N LEU A 249 6.13 31.24 0.68
CA LEU A 249 7.42 30.87 1.23
C LEU A 249 8.37 32.07 1.31
N ALA A 250 8.28 33.04 0.38
CA ALA A 250 9.01 34.29 0.44
C ALA A 250 8.66 35.14 1.68
N CYS A 251 7.46 34.97 2.23
CA CYS A 251 7.05 35.60 3.50
C CYS A 251 7.75 34.99 4.72
N LYS A 252 8.47 33.88 4.59
CA LYS A 252 9.12 33.13 5.68
C LYS A 252 8.15 32.83 6.83
N PRO A 253 7.02 32.14 6.55
CA PRO A 253 5.99 31.90 7.54
C PRO A 253 6.52 31.11 8.73
N GLN A 254 6.15 31.52 9.94
CA GLN A 254 6.44 30.78 11.17
C GLN A 254 5.30 29.79 11.40
N LEU A 255 5.53 28.53 11.04
CA LEU A 255 4.53 27.49 11.05
C LEU A 255 4.73 26.52 12.22
N PRO A 256 3.66 26.03 12.85
CA PRO A 256 3.76 24.89 13.76
C PRO A 256 4.29 23.66 13.02
N VAL A 257 5.01 22.81 13.74
CA VAL A 257 5.55 21.54 13.20
C VAL A 257 4.65 20.39 13.64
N ILE A 258 4.25 19.55 12.69
CA ILE A 258 3.54 18.30 12.92
C ILE A 258 4.47 17.16 12.48
N GLU A 259 4.65 16.14 13.36
CA GLU A 259 5.53 14.98 13.10
C GLU A 259 4.75 13.66 13.16
N THR A 260 3.43 13.74 13.41
CA THR A 260 2.54 12.58 13.58
C THR A 260 2.00 12.03 12.26
N ASP A 261 1.54 10.78 12.33
CA ASP A 261 0.79 10.12 11.27
C ASP A 261 -0.63 10.70 11.21
N LEU A 262 -1.05 11.16 10.04
CA LEU A 262 -2.41 11.61 9.79
C LEU A 262 -3.28 10.45 9.32
N ALA A 263 -3.27 9.33 10.02
CA ALA A 263 -3.84 8.05 9.61
C ALA A 263 -5.22 8.16 8.96
N ASP A 264 -5.37 7.45 7.83
CA ASP A 264 -6.54 7.50 6.95
C ASP A 264 -7.67 6.57 7.43
N SER A 265 -8.89 7.09 7.58
CA SER A 265 -10.07 6.26 7.90
C SER A 265 -10.67 5.55 6.68
N TRP A 266 -10.39 6.00 5.46
CA TRP A 266 -10.88 5.36 4.24
C TRP A 266 -10.14 4.06 3.91
N ILE A 267 -9.01 3.84 4.56
CA ILE A 267 -8.26 2.59 4.45
C ILE A 267 -9.09 1.34 4.81
N HIS A 268 -10.18 1.52 5.55
CA HIS A 268 -11.11 0.45 5.88
C HIS A 268 -11.66 -0.26 4.63
N GLY A 269 -11.85 0.47 3.53
CA GLY A 269 -12.37 -0.04 2.26
C GLY A 269 -11.45 -1.04 1.56
N VAL A 270 -10.15 -1.03 1.82
CA VAL A 270 -9.16 -1.93 1.20
C VAL A 270 -9.50 -3.40 1.45
N ALA A 271 -10.08 -3.74 2.60
CA ALA A 271 -10.48 -5.11 2.92
C ALA A 271 -11.74 -5.61 2.19
N THR A 272 -12.33 -4.81 1.30
CA THR A 272 -13.41 -5.27 0.43
C THR A 272 -12.90 -6.09 -0.78
N TYR A 273 -11.58 -6.06 -1.03
CA TYR A 273 -10.89 -6.78 -2.09
C TYR A 273 -9.79 -7.70 -1.55
N PRO A 274 -10.12 -8.71 -0.72
CA PRO A 274 -9.11 -9.52 -0.03
C PRO A 274 -8.18 -10.26 -0.99
N ASP A 275 -8.65 -10.76 -2.16
CA ASP A 275 -7.83 -11.44 -3.16
C ASP A 275 -6.89 -10.46 -3.87
N GLU A 276 -7.42 -9.38 -4.42
CA GLU A 276 -6.64 -8.37 -5.14
C GLU A 276 -5.57 -7.72 -4.24
N VAL A 277 -5.92 -7.47 -2.98
CA VAL A 277 -5.00 -6.93 -1.97
C VAL A 277 -3.86 -7.91 -1.68
N SER A 278 -4.15 -9.19 -1.51
CA SER A 278 -3.14 -10.24 -1.35
C SER A 278 -2.19 -10.28 -2.54
N ARG A 279 -2.75 -10.26 -3.76
CA ARG A 279 -2.01 -10.35 -5.01
C ARG A 279 -1.09 -9.15 -5.24
N ILE A 280 -1.61 -7.92 -5.09
CA ILE A 280 -0.80 -6.71 -5.30
C ILE A 280 0.35 -6.60 -4.29
N ARG A 281 0.12 -6.98 -3.02
CA ARG A 281 1.17 -7.00 -2.00
C ARG A 281 2.33 -7.94 -2.35
N SER A 282 2.01 -9.11 -2.91
CA SER A 282 3.01 -10.06 -3.41
C SER A 282 3.68 -9.57 -4.69
N LEU A 283 2.90 -8.97 -5.59
CA LEU A 283 3.37 -8.49 -6.89
C LEU A 283 4.41 -7.37 -6.78
N ARG A 284 4.26 -6.45 -5.80
CA ARG A 284 5.25 -5.40 -5.51
C ARG A 284 6.65 -5.97 -5.31
N LYS A 285 6.76 -7.06 -4.56
CA LYS A 285 8.06 -7.73 -4.32
C LYS A 285 8.54 -8.52 -5.53
N THR A 286 7.63 -9.13 -6.26
CA THR A 286 7.99 -9.84 -7.51
C THR A 286 8.52 -8.85 -8.56
N ALA A 287 7.91 -7.69 -8.73
CA ALA A 287 8.37 -6.66 -9.65
C ALA A 287 9.78 -6.16 -9.28
N MET A 288 10.02 -5.88 -7.99
CA MET A 288 11.35 -5.53 -7.47
C MET A 288 12.38 -6.61 -7.78
N ASN A 289 12.06 -7.88 -7.55
CA ASN A 289 12.96 -9.01 -7.84
C ASN A 289 13.30 -9.09 -9.33
N VAL A 290 12.29 -8.97 -10.19
CA VAL A 290 12.45 -9.08 -11.66
C VAL A 290 13.36 -7.97 -12.20
N GLU A 291 13.20 -6.74 -11.75
CA GLU A 291 14.10 -5.64 -12.13
C GLU A 291 15.53 -5.84 -11.60
N GLY A 292 15.67 -6.35 -10.36
CA GLY A 292 16.97 -6.71 -9.80
C GLY A 292 17.67 -7.81 -10.61
N ILE A 293 16.92 -8.82 -11.02
CA ILE A 293 17.45 -9.89 -11.89
C ILE A 293 17.89 -9.34 -13.25
N LEU A 294 17.08 -8.47 -13.88
CA LEU A 294 17.46 -7.80 -15.14
C LEU A 294 18.76 -7.01 -14.98
N ALA A 295 18.94 -6.32 -13.85
CA ALA A 295 20.16 -5.58 -13.57
C ALA A 295 21.36 -6.50 -13.37
N LEU A 296 21.22 -7.59 -12.61
CA LEU A 296 22.25 -8.61 -12.43
C LEU A 296 22.63 -9.29 -13.75
N LYS A 297 21.66 -9.60 -14.62
CA LYS A 297 21.92 -10.18 -15.94
C LYS A 297 22.67 -9.22 -16.88
N LYS A 298 22.35 -7.93 -16.82
CA LYS A 298 23.14 -6.92 -17.56
C LYS A 298 24.57 -6.88 -17.04
N MET A 299 24.76 -6.90 -15.74
CA MET A 299 26.07 -6.86 -15.10
C MET A 299 26.92 -8.10 -15.41
N SER A 300 26.35 -9.30 -15.36
CA SER A 300 27.09 -10.56 -15.50
C SER A 300 27.24 -11.04 -16.94
N GLU A 301 26.25 -10.81 -17.79
CA GLU A 301 26.16 -11.36 -19.15
C GLU A 301 26.06 -10.28 -20.25
N GLY A 302 25.99 -8.98 -19.88
CA GLY A 302 25.78 -7.92 -20.85
C GLY A 302 24.35 -7.92 -21.42
N TYR A 303 23.37 -8.53 -20.75
CA TYR A 303 21.98 -8.59 -21.20
C TYR A 303 21.41 -7.20 -21.44
N ARG A 304 20.82 -7.00 -22.61
CA ARG A 304 20.19 -5.72 -22.96
C ARG A 304 18.68 -5.82 -22.86
N ILE A 305 18.09 -4.95 -22.06
CA ILE A 305 16.65 -4.83 -21.96
C ILE A 305 16.07 -4.31 -23.27
N SER A 306 15.11 -5.04 -23.82
CA SER A 306 14.38 -4.61 -25.03
C SER A 306 13.39 -3.48 -24.69
N ASP A 307 12.95 -2.75 -25.71
CA ASP A 307 11.93 -1.71 -25.50
C ASP A 307 10.60 -2.33 -25.07
N SER A 308 10.27 -3.54 -25.51
CA SER A 308 9.10 -4.29 -25.05
C SER A 308 9.14 -4.58 -23.54
N VAL A 309 10.30 -4.94 -22.99
CA VAL A 309 10.46 -5.14 -21.54
C VAL A 309 10.31 -3.84 -20.78
N LYS A 310 10.82 -2.71 -21.28
CA LYS A 310 10.60 -1.38 -20.67
C LYS A 310 9.12 -1.01 -20.63
N GLU A 311 8.40 -1.22 -21.73
CA GLU A 311 6.94 -0.99 -21.79
C GLU A 311 6.17 -1.87 -20.78
N LEU A 312 6.61 -3.11 -20.58
CA LEU A 312 6.02 -4.01 -19.58
C LEU A 312 6.30 -3.52 -18.15
N ILE A 313 7.50 -3.01 -17.86
CA ILE A 313 7.84 -2.41 -16.56
C ILE A 313 6.95 -1.19 -16.30
N ASP A 314 6.87 -0.26 -17.26
CA ASP A 314 6.01 0.92 -17.15
C ASP A 314 4.53 0.54 -16.93
N LYS A 315 4.03 -0.44 -17.70
CA LYS A 315 2.67 -0.97 -17.57
C LYS A 315 2.43 -1.58 -16.19
N ALA A 316 3.38 -2.36 -15.66
CA ALA A 316 3.25 -2.97 -14.33
C ALA A 316 3.08 -1.89 -13.25
N TYR A 317 4.00 -0.90 -13.21
CA TYR A 317 3.94 0.16 -12.20
C TYR A 317 2.74 1.10 -12.39
N GLU A 318 2.38 1.49 -13.61
CA GLU A 318 1.20 2.31 -13.86
C GLU A 318 -0.07 1.63 -13.32
N ASN A 319 -0.22 0.31 -13.51
CA ASN A 319 -1.38 -0.42 -13.01
C ASN A 319 -1.34 -0.62 -11.50
N MET A 320 -0.17 -0.83 -10.88
CA MET A 320 -0.04 -0.87 -9.41
C MET A 320 -0.45 0.47 -8.79
N ILE A 321 0.04 1.59 -9.32
CA ILE A 321 -0.31 2.94 -8.87
C ILE A 321 -1.81 3.22 -9.03
N LEU A 322 -2.43 2.78 -10.14
CA LEU A 322 -3.87 2.92 -10.37
C LEU A 322 -4.72 2.11 -9.40
N PHE A 323 -4.20 0.97 -8.91
CA PHE A 323 -4.88 0.23 -7.85
C PHE A 323 -4.83 0.95 -6.50
N ASP A 324 -3.79 1.74 -6.23
CA ASP A 324 -3.64 2.56 -5.02
C ASP A 324 -4.42 3.88 -5.06
N GLU A 325 -4.92 4.28 -6.23
CA GLU A 325 -5.78 5.45 -6.36
C GLU A 325 -7.04 5.26 -5.52
N HIS A 326 -7.54 6.33 -4.88
CA HIS A 326 -8.53 6.25 -3.80
C HIS A 326 -9.94 5.83 -4.23
N THR A 327 -10.27 5.91 -5.52
CA THR A 327 -11.58 5.54 -6.06
C THR A 327 -11.63 4.06 -6.44
N TRP A 328 -12.59 3.31 -5.89
CA TRP A 328 -12.63 1.85 -6.07
C TRP A 328 -13.82 1.37 -6.91
N GLY A 329 -14.65 2.26 -7.40
CA GLY A 329 -15.78 1.96 -8.26
C GLY A 329 -16.72 3.14 -8.47
N LEU A 330 -17.92 2.87 -9.00
CA LEU A 330 -19.00 3.84 -9.18
C LEU A 330 -19.57 4.31 -7.85
N ASP A 331 -20.08 5.54 -7.85
CA ASP A 331 -20.98 6.01 -6.81
C ASP A 331 -22.22 5.11 -6.71
N THR A 332 -22.26 4.28 -5.67
CA THR A 332 -23.31 3.29 -5.50
C THR A 332 -24.65 3.89 -5.06
N LYS A 333 -24.65 5.07 -4.41
CA LYS A 333 -25.88 5.73 -3.95
C LYS A 333 -26.79 6.13 -5.08
N ILE A 334 -26.26 6.60 -6.19
CA ILE A 334 -27.03 7.01 -7.38
C ILE A 334 -27.73 5.80 -7.98
N THR A 335 -27.04 4.65 -8.00
CA THR A 335 -27.50 3.46 -8.72
C THR A 335 -28.40 2.56 -7.86
N ILE A 336 -28.07 2.38 -6.56
CA ILE A 336 -28.79 1.45 -5.68
C ILE A 336 -29.79 2.18 -4.76
N CYS A 337 -29.41 3.30 -4.19
CA CYS A 337 -30.18 3.97 -3.14
C CYS A 337 -31.33 4.84 -3.66
N ASN A 338 -31.24 5.32 -4.89
CA ASN A 338 -32.30 6.14 -5.50
C ASN A 338 -33.50 5.35 -6.03
N MET A 339 -33.53 4.03 -5.79
CA MET A 339 -34.67 3.19 -6.17
C MET A 339 -35.65 3.06 -4.98
N PRO A 340 -36.78 3.81 -4.95
CA PRO A 340 -37.64 3.90 -3.75
C PRO A 340 -38.20 2.56 -3.28
N ASP A 341 -38.45 1.64 -4.19
CA ASP A 341 -39.11 0.35 -3.89
C ASP A 341 -38.14 -0.77 -3.46
N LYS A 342 -36.82 -0.53 -3.56
CA LYS A 342 -35.81 -1.57 -3.29
C LYS A 342 -35.11 -1.44 -1.95
N LYS A 343 -35.23 -0.31 -1.26
CA LYS A 343 -34.51 -0.01 -0.01
C LYS A 343 -34.71 -1.04 1.10
N SER A 344 -35.89 -1.67 1.21
CA SER A 344 -36.19 -2.70 2.21
C SER A 344 -35.87 -4.12 1.72
N ARG A 345 -35.80 -4.35 0.40
CA ARG A 345 -35.64 -5.66 -0.20
C ARG A 345 -34.18 -6.10 -0.32
N VAL A 346 -33.27 -5.14 -0.44
CA VAL A 346 -31.84 -5.36 -0.69
C VAL A 346 -31.15 -6.14 0.45
N TYR A 347 -31.67 -6.05 1.68
CA TYR A 347 -31.08 -6.68 2.86
C TYR A 347 -31.65 -8.06 3.21
N GLU A 348 -32.40 -8.66 2.28
CA GLU A 348 -32.73 -10.08 2.30
C GLU A 348 -31.87 -10.80 1.25
N LYS A 349 -31.01 -11.73 1.66
CA LYS A 349 -30.06 -12.42 0.78
C LYS A 349 -30.70 -12.93 -0.51
N LYS A 350 -31.89 -13.57 -0.42
CA LYS A 350 -32.57 -14.11 -1.60
C LYS A 350 -32.96 -13.03 -2.60
N LEU A 351 -33.54 -11.92 -2.12
CA LEU A 351 -33.97 -10.81 -2.97
C LEU A 351 -32.76 -10.06 -3.55
N PHE A 352 -31.72 -9.89 -2.75
CA PHE A 352 -30.45 -9.32 -3.19
C PHE A 352 -29.84 -10.10 -4.36
N LEU A 353 -29.81 -11.43 -4.28
CA LEU A 353 -29.29 -12.28 -5.38
C LEU A 353 -30.15 -12.20 -6.66
N GLU A 354 -31.43 -11.84 -6.55
CA GLU A 354 -32.29 -11.54 -7.68
C GLU A 354 -31.97 -10.13 -8.26
N ASP A 355 -31.86 -9.14 -7.40
CA ASP A 355 -31.57 -7.75 -7.77
C ASP A 355 -30.18 -7.61 -8.43
N LYS A 356 -29.19 -8.40 -8.03
CA LYS A 356 -27.84 -8.46 -8.67
C LYS A 356 -27.89 -8.82 -10.16
N LYS A 357 -28.99 -9.39 -10.67
CA LYS A 357 -29.13 -9.72 -12.08
C LYS A 357 -29.55 -8.52 -12.93
N THR A 358 -29.94 -7.41 -12.29
CA THR A 358 -30.36 -6.19 -13.01
C THR A 358 -29.18 -5.48 -13.66
N PRO A 359 -29.44 -4.67 -14.72
CA PRO A 359 -28.39 -3.89 -15.39
C PRO A 359 -27.62 -2.95 -14.43
N GLU A 360 -28.32 -2.34 -13.48
CA GLU A 360 -27.76 -1.38 -12.52
C GLU A 360 -26.70 -2.04 -11.61
N TYR A 361 -27.04 -3.19 -11.01
CA TYR A 361 -26.08 -3.95 -10.20
C TYR A 361 -24.91 -4.46 -11.02
N LYS A 362 -25.17 -4.94 -12.25
CA LYS A 362 -24.10 -5.38 -13.16
C LYS A 362 -23.14 -4.26 -13.53
N ARG A 363 -23.65 -3.03 -13.68
CA ARG A 363 -22.82 -1.85 -13.96
C ARG A 363 -21.94 -1.50 -12.76
N ILE A 364 -22.47 -1.58 -11.54
CA ILE A 364 -21.66 -1.40 -10.32
C ILE A 364 -20.55 -2.47 -10.25
N GLU A 365 -20.90 -3.73 -10.42
CA GLU A 365 -19.91 -4.82 -10.43
C GLU A 365 -18.91 -4.69 -11.59
N GLN A 366 -19.30 -4.08 -12.70
CA GLN A 366 -18.37 -3.77 -13.78
C GLN A 366 -17.32 -2.76 -13.32
N SER A 367 -17.70 -1.71 -12.58
CA SER A 367 -16.75 -0.72 -12.06
C SER A 367 -15.73 -1.36 -11.12
N TRP A 368 -16.18 -2.30 -10.28
CA TRP A 368 -15.29 -3.07 -9.41
C TRP A 368 -14.38 -4.02 -10.19
N ARG A 369 -14.87 -4.63 -11.26
CA ARG A 369 -14.04 -5.44 -12.17
C ARG A 369 -12.99 -4.61 -12.90
N GLU A 370 -13.30 -3.36 -13.28
CA GLU A 370 -12.30 -2.44 -13.86
C GLU A 370 -11.19 -2.11 -12.85
N LYS A 371 -11.52 -1.90 -11.57
CA LYS A 371 -10.52 -1.72 -10.52
C LYS A 371 -9.66 -2.98 -10.32
N SER A 372 -10.28 -4.15 -10.22
CA SER A 372 -9.59 -5.45 -10.12
C SER A 372 -8.70 -5.74 -11.34
N GLN A 373 -9.06 -5.23 -12.53
CA GLN A 373 -8.29 -5.44 -13.75
C GLN A 373 -6.89 -4.80 -13.69
N TYR A 374 -6.69 -3.74 -12.90
CA TYR A 374 -5.36 -3.15 -12.71
C TYR A 374 -4.38 -4.17 -12.10
N VAL A 375 -4.81 -4.95 -11.11
CA VAL A 375 -3.97 -6.01 -10.53
C VAL A 375 -3.61 -7.05 -11.58
N LYS A 376 -4.58 -7.52 -12.36
CA LYS A 376 -4.35 -8.51 -13.43
C LYS A 376 -3.40 -7.98 -14.50
N ASN A 377 -3.60 -6.74 -14.95
CA ASN A 377 -2.73 -6.12 -15.93
C ASN A 377 -1.27 -6.01 -15.44
N ALA A 378 -1.08 -5.70 -14.16
CA ALA A 378 0.25 -5.62 -13.57
C ALA A 378 0.89 -7.03 -13.46
N GLU A 379 0.12 -8.05 -13.07
CA GLU A 379 0.61 -9.44 -13.04
C GLU A 379 0.98 -9.95 -14.43
N GLU A 380 0.13 -9.70 -15.44
CA GLU A 380 0.42 -10.06 -16.83
C GLU A 380 1.70 -9.38 -17.33
N ALA A 381 1.89 -8.11 -16.98
CA ALA A 381 3.08 -7.38 -17.36
C ALA A 381 4.34 -7.96 -16.70
N VAL A 382 4.33 -8.21 -15.39
CA VAL A 382 5.46 -8.82 -14.66
C VAL A 382 5.74 -10.23 -15.18
N SER A 383 4.69 -11.04 -15.42
CA SER A 383 4.84 -12.38 -16.02
C SER A 383 5.41 -12.30 -17.43
N GLY A 384 5.00 -11.31 -18.22
CA GLY A 384 5.55 -11.04 -19.54
C GLY A 384 7.06 -10.78 -19.49
N ILE A 385 7.56 -10.01 -18.50
CA ILE A 385 9.00 -9.79 -18.32
C ILE A 385 9.72 -11.09 -17.98
N ILE A 386 9.16 -11.89 -17.08
CA ILE A 386 9.75 -13.19 -16.69
C ILE A 386 9.85 -14.13 -17.91
N ASN A 387 8.86 -14.14 -18.78
CA ASN A 387 8.86 -14.97 -19.99
C ASN A 387 9.89 -14.54 -21.04
N GLU A 388 10.40 -13.30 -20.98
CA GLU A 388 11.49 -12.81 -21.84
C GLU A 388 12.88 -13.28 -21.36
N PHE A 389 13.00 -13.87 -20.16
CA PHE A 389 14.28 -14.42 -19.71
C PHE A 389 14.68 -15.60 -20.60
N PRO A 390 15.93 -15.63 -21.09
CA PRO A 390 16.38 -16.75 -21.90
C PRO A 390 16.44 -18.04 -21.08
N VAL A 391 15.72 -19.06 -21.53
CA VAL A 391 15.79 -20.41 -20.96
C VAL A 391 16.93 -21.14 -21.64
N LYS A 392 17.92 -21.60 -20.88
CA LYS A 392 18.98 -22.48 -21.38
C LYS A 392 18.60 -23.94 -21.13
N GLU A 393 18.71 -24.79 -22.14
CA GLU A 393 18.55 -26.24 -21.97
C GLU A 393 19.81 -26.79 -21.29
N ASP A 394 19.92 -26.61 -19.98
CA ASP A 394 21.04 -27.03 -19.16
C ASP A 394 20.52 -27.65 -17.87
N ASN A 395 21.33 -28.54 -17.26
CA ASN A 395 21.04 -29.11 -15.93
C ASN A 395 21.42 -28.16 -14.77
N HIS A 396 21.43 -26.87 -15.05
CA HIS A 396 21.77 -25.83 -14.08
C HIS A 396 20.59 -24.93 -13.75
N VAL A 397 20.52 -24.54 -12.48
CA VAL A 397 19.56 -23.53 -11.98
C VAL A 397 20.33 -22.49 -11.18
N SER A 398 20.16 -21.23 -11.53
CA SER A 398 20.64 -20.10 -10.74
C SER A 398 19.53 -19.55 -9.88
N VAL A 399 19.76 -19.39 -8.58
CA VAL A 399 18.78 -18.87 -7.63
C VAL A 399 19.20 -17.48 -7.19
N TYR A 400 18.32 -16.52 -7.43
CA TYR A 400 18.55 -15.10 -7.19
C TYR A 400 18.05 -14.66 -5.81
N ASN A 401 18.88 -13.88 -5.11
CA ASN A 401 18.58 -13.13 -3.91
C ASN A 401 18.79 -11.65 -4.19
N ILE A 402 17.71 -10.86 -4.11
CA ILE A 402 17.79 -9.39 -4.34
C ILE A 402 17.89 -8.61 -3.03
N LEU A 403 17.81 -9.27 -1.88
CA LEU A 403 17.99 -8.61 -0.59
C LEU A 403 19.46 -8.24 -0.34
N PRO A 404 19.76 -7.21 0.45
CA PRO A 404 21.09 -6.68 0.63
C PRO A 404 21.93 -7.44 1.68
N TRP A 405 21.55 -8.66 2.01
CA TRP A 405 22.25 -9.57 2.93
C TRP A 405 22.22 -11.00 2.41
N GLN A 406 23.22 -11.76 2.81
CA GLN A 406 23.25 -13.19 2.59
C GLN A 406 22.09 -13.85 3.35
N ARG A 407 21.41 -14.79 2.71
CA ARG A 407 20.32 -15.53 3.35
C ARG A 407 20.25 -17.01 2.99
N ASP A 408 19.63 -17.75 3.87
CA ASP A 408 19.11 -19.08 3.61
C ASP A 408 17.61 -18.96 3.27
N GLY A 409 17.03 -19.94 2.59
CA GLY A 409 15.60 -19.89 2.31
C GLY A 409 15.09 -21.01 1.45
N GLU A 410 13.77 -21.20 1.51
CA GLU A 410 13.05 -22.09 0.60
C GLU A 410 12.89 -21.43 -0.77
N VAL A 411 13.05 -22.24 -1.80
CA VAL A 411 12.78 -21.85 -3.19
C VAL A 411 11.83 -22.84 -3.84
N ASP A 412 10.79 -22.31 -4.50
CA ASP A 412 9.89 -23.10 -5.34
C ASP A 412 10.56 -23.34 -6.69
N VAL A 413 10.82 -24.60 -6.98
CA VAL A 413 11.49 -25.05 -8.20
C VAL A 413 10.59 -25.90 -9.08
N THR A 414 9.28 -25.78 -8.88
CA THR A 414 8.26 -26.48 -9.67
C THR A 414 8.44 -26.21 -11.16
N GLY A 415 8.49 -27.27 -11.95
CA GLY A 415 8.72 -27.18 -13.39
C GLY A 415 10.21 -27.00 -13.79
N LEU A 416 11.11 -26.80 -12.83
CA LEU A 416 12.56 -26.74 -13.08
C LEU A 416 13.26 -28.02 -12.62
N ALA A 417 12.82 -28.60 -11.53
CA ALA A 417 13.34 -29.84 -10.97
C ALA A 417 12.20 -30.64 -10.29
N ALA A 418 12.43 -31.93 -10.05
CA ALA A 418 11.42 -32.86 -9.54
C ALA A 418 11.79 -33.40 -8.16
N GLU A 419 10.81 -33.98 -7.45
CA GLU A 419 11.05 -34.74 -6.23
C GLU A 419 12.05 -35.89 -6.46
N GLY A 420 12.98 -36.10 -5.54
CA GLY A 420 14.04 -37.10 -5.64
C GLY A 420 15.28 -36.63 -6.40
N GLU A 421 15.27 -35.43 -6.97
CA GLU A 421 16.46 -34.73 -7.45
C GLU A 421 17.07 -33.88 -6.32
N VAL A 422 18.29 -33.44 -6.53
CA VAL A 422 19.03 -32.57 -5.61
C VAL A 422 19.66 -31.43 -6.37
N PHE A 423 19.76 -30.30 -5.74
CA PHE A 423 20.65 -29.23 -6.17
C PHE A 423 22.04 -29.46 -5.56
N VAL A 424 23.06 -29.41 -6.40
CA VAL A 424 24.47 -29.55 -5.97
C VAL A 424 25.18 -28.24 -6.27
N ASP A 425 25.76 -27.62 -5.25
CA ASP A 425 26.55 -26.39 -5.41
C ASP A 425 27.98 -26.68 -5.88
N ARG A 426 28.78 -25.60 -6.09
CA ARG A 426 30.16 -25.71 -6.51
C ARG A 426 31.08 -26.50 -5.56
N GLU A 427 30.75 -26.43 -4.25
CA GLU A 427 31.48 -27.12 -3.21
C GLU A 427 31.11 -28.61 -3.13
N GLY A 428 30.10 -29.05 -3.89
CA GLY A 428 29.61 -30.43 -3.90
C GLY A 428 28.57 -30.70 -2.80
N LYS A 429 28.09 -29.67 -2.08
CA LYS A 429 27.02 -29.80 -1.11
C LYS A 429 25.69 -30.02 -1.85
N ALA A 430 24.95 -31.04 -1.40
CA ALA A 430 23.67 -31.42 -2.00
C ALA A 430 22.50 -30.92 -1.13
N PHE A 431 21.49 -30.36 -1.81
CA PHE A 431 20.25 -29.84 -1.22
C PHE A 431 19.09 -30.62 -1.81
N PRO A 432 18.34 -31.43 -1.01
CA PRO A 432 17.26 -32.25 -1.54
C PRO A 432 16.06 -31.41 -1.98
N ILE A 433 15.39 -31.92 -3.02
CA ILE A 433 14.13 -31.38 -3.51
C ILE A 433 13.02 -32.33 -3.06
N TYR A 434 12.01 -31.77 -2.43
CA TYR A 434 10.87 -32.52 -1.92
C TYR A 434 9.55 -31.90 -2.35
N GLU A 435 8.50 -32.69 -2.47
CA GLU A 435 7.16 -32.21 -2.76
C GLU A 435 6.45 -31.74 -1.49
N ARG A 436 5.82 -30.57 -1.58
CA ARG A 436 4.95 -30.02 -0.54
C ARG A 436 3.78 -29.26 -1.19
N ASP A 437 2.56 -29.68 -0.88
CA ASP A 437 1.32 -29.09 -1.41
C ASP A 437 1.31 -28.97 -2.96
N GLY A 438 1.82 -30.00 -3.67
CA GLY A 438 1.91 -30.05 -5.13
C GLY A 438 3.01 -29.18 -5.73
N ARG A 439 3.97 -28.70 -4.94
CA ARG A 439 5.12 -27.92 -5.36
C ARG A 439 6.43 -28.60 -5.01
N CYS A 440 7.42 -28.45 -5.88
CA CYS A 440 8.78 -28.91 -5.62
C CYS A 440 9.57 -27.78 -4.91
N ILE A 441 10.06 -28.06 -3.71
CA ILE A 441 10.72 -27.09 -2.84
C ILE A 441 12.15 -27.56 -2.51
N ALA A 442 13.11 -26.65 -2.55
CA ALA A 442 14.46 -26.87 -2.05
C ALA A 442 14.77 -25.84 -0.94
N GLN A 443 15.41 -26.32 0.15
CA GLN A 443 15.95 -25.43 1.18
C GLN A 443 17.42 -25.15 0.85
N LEU A 444 17.74 -23.90 0.53
CA LEU A 444 19.07 -23.46 0.10
C LEU A 444 19.73 -22.58 1.17
N GLU A 445 21.06 -22.54 1.12
CA GLU A 445 21.88 -21.83 2.09
C GLU A 445 22.88 -20.91 1.42
N ASN A 446 23.26 -19.83 2.15
CA ASN A 446 24.36 -18.94 1.79
C ASN A 446 24.15 -18.30 0.39
N LEU A 447 22.93 -17.85 0.07
CA LEU A 447 22.67 -17.08 -1.13
C LEU A 447 23.26 -15.68 -0.98
N PRO A 448 24.09 -15.20 -1.92
CA PRO A 448 24.84 -13.96 -1.79
C PRO A 448 23.93 -12.72 -1.77
N PRO A 449 24.37 -11.61 -1.12
CA PRO A 449 23.61 -10.36 -1.12
C PRO A 449 23.59 -9.74 -2.53
N VAL A 450 22.39 -9.37 -2.99
CA VAL A 450 22.13 -8.86 -4.36
C VAL A 450 22.91 -9.66 -5.37
N GLY A 451 22.55 -10.93 -5.53
CA GLY A 451 23.30 -11.84 -6.39
C GLY A 451 22.56 -13.15 -6.65
N CYS A 452 23.26 -14.07 -7.29
CA CYS A 452 22.75 -15.42 -7.52
C CYS A 452 23.83 -16.48 -7.29
N LYS A 453 23.39 -17.66 -6.90
CA LYS A 453 24.21 -18.85 -6.75
C LYS A 453 23.74 -19.92 -7.72
N ASN A 454 24.69 -20.60 -8.37
CA ASN A 454 24.40 -21.63 -9.34
C ASN A 454 24.41 -23.02 -8.72
N TYR A 455 23.48 -23.87 -9.15
CA TYR A 455 23.32 -25.25 -8.73
C TYR A 455 23.19 -26.16 -9.94
N ARG A 456 23.78 -27.35 -9.86
CA ARG A 456 23.58 -28.42 -10.83
C ARG A 456 22.50 -29.37 -10.30
N ILE A 457 21.58 -29.78 -11.19
CA ILE A 457 20.55 -30.78 -10.86
C ILE A 457 21.14 -32.18 -11.04
N GLU A 458 21.05 -33.00 -10.00
CA GLU A 458 21.49 -34.39 -10.02
C GLU A 458 20.43 -35.31 -9.42
N THR A 459 20.40 -36.56 -9.87
CA THR A 459 19.57 -37.60 -9.22
C THR A 459 20.44 -38.27 -8.14
N LYS A 460 20.10 -38.06 -6.87
CA LYS A 460 20.83 -38.61 -5.74
C LYS A 460 19.88 -38.87 -4.58
N ALA A 461 19.85 -40.10 -4.10
CA ALA A 461 19.10 -40.40 -2.88
C ALA A 461 19.77 -39.74 -1.66
N ILE A 462 18.99 -38.95 -0.91
CA ILE A 462 19.41 -38.47 0.41
C ILE A 462 18.46 -39.04 1.44
N GLU A 463 19.00 -39.78 2.38
CA GLU A 463 18.24 -40.22 3.57
C GLU A 463 18.00 -39.02 4.49
N SER A 464 16.78 -38.82 4.94
CA SER A 464 16.40 -37.75 5.87
C SER A 464 16.06 -38.40 7.21
N ASP A 465 16.97 -38.35 8.17
CA ASP A 465 16.76 -38.76 9.57
C ASP A 465 16.15 -37.62 10.40
N LYS A 466 15.13 -36.96 9.89
CA LYS A 466 14.50 -35.85 10.60
C LYS A 466 13.43 -36.29 11.57
N CYS A 467 13.40 -35.68 12.78
CA CYS A 467 12.45 -35.98 13.82
C CYS A 467 11.06 -35.45 13.53
N PRO A 468 9.99 -36.14 13.96
CA PRO A 468 8.63 -35.57 13.89
C PRO A 468 8.50 -34.33 14.76
N VAL A 469 7.95 -33.26 14.20
CA VAL A 469 7.71 -31.97 14.87
C VAL A 469 6.26 -31.89 15.39
N ALA A 470 5.31 -32.54 14.72
CA ALA A 470 3.89 -32.51 15.07
C ALA A 470 3.44 -33.85 15.64
N SER A 471 2.62 -33.83 16.70
CA SER A 471 2.07 -35.03 17.38
C SER A 471 0.69 -34.72 17.98
N GLY A 472 -0.09 -35.77 18.25
CA GLY A 472 -1.33 -35.65 19.01
C GLY A 472 -1.06 -35.51 20.52
N ASP A 473 -1.91 -34.77 21.23
CA ASP A 473 -1.80 -34.55 22.67
C ASP A 473 -2.48 -35.65 23.53
N GLY A 474 -3.08 -36.65 22.88
CA GLY A 474 -3.85 -37.73 23.55
C GLY A 474 -5.25 -37.31 24.00
N HIS A 475 -5.67 -36.06 23.82
CA HIS A 475 -6.97 -35.53 24.23
C HIS A 475 -7.78 -34.90 23.06
N GLY A 476 -7.40 -35.26 21.85
CA GLY A 476 -8.04 -34.74 20.61
C GLY A 476 -7.43 -33.44 20.07
N GLY A 477 -6.44 -32.86 20.73
CA GLY A 477 -5.65 -31.74 20.29
C GLY A 477 -4.33 -32.16 19.65
N ALA A 478 -3.47 -31.20 19.34
CA ALA A 478 -2.18 -31.40 18.70
C ALA A 478 -1.08 -30.54 19.35
N VAL A 479 0.16 -30.95 19.15
CA VAL A 479 1.35 -30.20 19.57
C VAL A 479 2.34 -30.16 18.42
N LEU A 480 2.86 -28.98 18.12
CA LEU A 480 4.07 -28.79 17.31
C LEU A 480 5.20 -28.39 18.27
N GLU A 481 6.33 -29.08 18.19
CA GLU A 481 7.43 -28.84 19.13
C GLU A 481 8.79 -29.07 18.49
N ASN A 482 9.67 -28.10 18.68
CA ASN A 482 11.09 -28.19 18.34
C ASN A 482 11.94 -27.69 19.53
N SER A 483 13.26 -27.53 19.34
CA SER A 483 14.16 -27.05 20.39
C SER A 483 13.86 -25.63 20.88
N ARG A 484 13.16 -24.81 20.12
CA ARG A 484 12.96 -23.37 20.35
C ARG A 484 11.54 -23.01 20.74
N ILE A 485 10.55 -23.63 20.12
CA ILE A 485 9.14 -23.26 20.24
C ILE A 485 8.29 -24.51 20.53
N SER A 486 7.25 -24.34 21.35
CA SER A 486 6.21 -25.35 21.54
C SER A 486 4.84 -24.69 21.32
N VAL A 487 4.02 -25.24 20.41
CA VAL A 487 2.66 -24.78 20.11
C VAL A 487 1.69 -25.90 20.42
N SER A 488 0.69 -25.63 21.29
CA SER A 488 -0.37 -26.60 21.61
C SER A 488 -1.71 -26.10 21.10
N ILE A 489 -2.45 -26.97 20.42
CA ILE A 489 -3.77 -26.71 19.83
C ILE A 489 -4.82 -27.42 20.68
N ASP A 490 -5.88 -26.70 21.02
CA ASP A 490 -7.01 -27.24 21.79
C ASP A 490 -7.92 -28.08 20.88
N GLY A 491 -8.18 -29.33 21.28
CA GLY A 491 -8.95 -30.27 20.47
C GLY A 491 -10.44 -29.92 20.29
N LYS A 492 -10.98 -29.07 21.16
CA LYS A 492 -12.39 -28.68 21.12
C LYS A 492 -12.63 -27.44 20.30
N THR A 493 -11.77 -26.44 20.46
CA THR A 493 -11.93 -25.13 19.81
C THR A 493 -11.08 -25.01 18.53
N GLY A 494 -10.06 -25.84 18.36
CA GLY A 494 -9.07 -25.73 17.30
C GLY A 494 -8.13 -24.54 17.45
N CYS A 495 -8.29 -23.71 18.46
CA CYS A 495 -7.43 -22.57 18.69
C CYS A 495 -6.11 -22.97 19.33
N ILE A 496 -5.08 -22.19 19.14
CA ILE A 496 -3.82 -22.32 19.85
C ILE A 496 -4.06 -21.95 21.32
N ARG A 497 -3.81 -22.88 22.22
CA ARG A 497 -3.96 -22.69 23.67
C ARG A 497 -2.65 -22.33 24.38
N SER A 498 -1.52 -22.59 23.71
CA SER A 498 -0.18 -22.24 24.20
C SER A 498 0.73 -22.00 23.01
N PHE A 499 1.47 -20.92 23.04
CA PHE A 499 2.58 -20.59 22.15
C PHE A 499 3.76 -20.23 23.05
N TYR A 500 4.59 -21.22 23.35
CA TYR A 500 5.66 -21.11 24.32
C TYR A 500 7.01 -20.96 23.64
N ASP A 501 7.64 -19.81 23.84
CA ASP A 501 9.03 -19.55 23.48
C ASP A 501 9.94 -20.17 24.55
N LYS A 502 10.59 -21.29 24.21
CA LYS A 502 11.45 -22.04 25.14
C LYS A 502 12.76 -21.31 25.44
N ILE A 503 13.26 -20.53 24.46
CA ILE A 503 14.53 -19.82 24.61
C ILE A 503 14.36 -18.68 25.62
N ASN A 504 13.30 -17.88 25.48
CA ASN A 504 13.02 -16.75 26.36
C ASN A 504 12.09 -17.10 27.52
N LYS A 505 11.61 -18.37 27.60
CA LYS A 505 10.69 -18.88 28.64
C LYS A 505 9.42 -18.05 28.79
N LYS A 506 8.85 -17.63 27.66
CA LYS A 506 7.68 -16.77 27.60
C LYS A 506 6.49 -17.52 26.99
N GLU A 507 5.37 -17.54 27.71
CA GLU A 507 4.08 -17.93 27.16
C GLU A 507 3.40 -16.71 26.54
N TRP A 508 3.04 -16.80 25.26
CA TRP A 508 2.46 -15.71 24.50
C TRP A 508 0.93 -15.75 24.43
N VAL A 509 0.29 -16.88 24.70
CA VAL A 509 -1.17 -16.98 24.65
C VAL A 509 -1.77 -16.51 25.97
N ALA A 510 -2.77 -15.61 25.89
CA ALA A 510 -3.53 -15.18 27.07
C ALA A 510 -4.28 -16.34 27.74
N SER A 511 -4.44 -16.28 29.06
CA SER A 511 -5.07 -17.35 29.87
C SER A 511 -6.47 -17.76 29.42
N GLY A 512 -7.19 -16.92 28.66
CA GLY A 512 -8.50 -17.24 28.09
C GLY A 512 -8.43 -18.11 26.81
N GLY A 513 -7.24 -18.34 26.24
CA GLY A 513 -7.07 -19.05 24.97
C GLY A 513 -7.61 -18.28 23.77
N GLY A 514 -7.91 -19.00 22.67
CA GLY A 514 -8.52 -18.40 21.46
C GLY A 514 -7.53 -17.80 20.48
N PHE A 515 -6.23 -18.02 20.68
CA PHE A 515 -5.19 -17.50 19.79
C PHE A 515 -5.25 -18.18 18.42
N GLY A 516 -5.29 -17.37 17.35
CA GLY A 516 -5.44 -17.85 15.99
C GLY A 516 -6.87 -18.19 15.58
N GLY A 517 -7.87 -17.99 16.45
CA GLY A 517 -9.27 -18.30 16.15
C GLY A 517 -9.87 -17.37 15.07
N TYR A 518 -10.83 -17.91 14.31
CA TYR A 518 -11.61 -17.14 13.32
C TYR A 518 -12.95 -16.70 13.91
N ALA A 519 -13.33 -15.46 13.65
CA ALA A 519 -14.65 -14.93 13.95
C ALA A 519 -15.27 -14.25 12.72
N TYR A 520 -16.57 -14.47 12.54
CA TYR A 520 -17.38 -13.79 11.53
C TYR A 520 -18.42 -12.92 12.24
N ASP A 521 -18.43 -11.63 11.91
CA ASP A 521 -19.27 -10.64 12.55
C ASP A 521 -20.32 -10.07 11.59
N ILE A 522 -21.54 -9.95 12.09
CA ILE A 522 -22.60 -9.14 11.49
C ILE A 522 -22.77 -7.90 12.35
N HIS A 523 -22.70 -6.74 11.71
CA HIS A 523 -22.82 -5.45 12.38
C HIS A 523 -24.26 -4.93 12.34
N GLY A 524 -24.77 -4.53 13.48
CA GLY A 524 -26.15 -4.13 13.67
C GLY A 524 -26.42 -2.67 13.31
N LYS A 525 -27.72 -2.35 13.11
CA LYS A 525 -28.16 -0.99 12.75
C LYS A 525 -27.80 0.05 13.81
N GLU A 526 -27.85 -0.30 15.10
CA GLU A 526 -27.48 0.62 16.18
C GLU A 526 -26.00 1.01 16.13
N ARG A 527 -25.12 0.05 15.82
CA ARG A 527 -23.68 0.28 15.67
C ARG A 527 -23.39 1.20 14.49
N ILE A 528 -24.06 1.01 13.36
CA ILE A 528 -23.92 1.87 12.17
C ILE A 528 -24.36 3.31 12.51
N ILE A 529 -25.50 3.50 13.16
CA ILE A 529 -25.99 4.82 13.55
C ILE A 529 -25.03 5.51 14.53
N GLN A 530 -24.49 4.75 15.48
CA GLN A 530 -23.53 5.31 16.44
C GLN A 530 -22.24 5.72 15.73
N TYR A 531 -21.73 4.88 14.83
CA TYR A 531 -20.54 5.20 14.03
C TYR A 531 -20.71 6.50 13.24
N LEU A 532 -21.86 6.72 12.59
CA LEU A 532 -22.13 7.95 11.84
C LEU A 532 -22.08 9.19 12.73
N LYS A 533 -22.66 9.11 13.94
CA LYS A 533 -22.65 10.21 14.91
C LYS A 533 -21.25 10.55 15.42
N ASP A 534 -20.42 9.52 15.59
CA ASP A 534 -19.07 9.69 16.14
C ASP A 534 -18.06 10.11 15.06
N PHE A 535 -18.25 9.61 13.83
CA PHE A 535 -17.30 9.78 12.74
C PHE A 535 -17.57 11.03 11.88
N ALA A 536 -18.83 11.37 11.60
CA ALA A 536 -19.12 12.43 10.65
C ALA A 536 -18.69 13.80 11.17
N TYR A 537 -17.93 14.53 10.37
CA TYR A 537 -17.56 15.92 10.61
C TYR A 537 -18.73 16.85 10.32
N ASP A 538 -19.32 16.68 9.14
CA ASP A 538 -20.59 17.30 8.75
C ASP A 538 -21.48 16.21 8.14
N LEU A 539 -22.67 15.99 8.74
CA LEU A 539 -23.53 14.87 8.36
C LEU A 539 -24.49 15.30 7.25
N GLU A 540 -24.07 15.08 6.02
CA GLU A 540 -24.87 15.31 4.83
C GLU A 540 -25.74 14.10 4.45
N ASP A 541 -26.83 14.36 3.71
CA ASP A 541 -27.78 13.31 3.28
C ASP A 541 -27.10 12.19 2.46
N TRP A 542 -26.18 12.54 1.59
CA TRP A 542 -25.49 11.55 0.75
C TRP A 542 -24.67 10.57 1.59
N PHE A 543 -24.03 11.04 2.69
CA PHE A 543 -23.27 10.19 3.60
C PHE A 543 -24.18 9.25 4.40
N LEU A 544 -25.38 9.70 4.75
CA LEU A 544 -26.43 8.85 5.32
C LEU A 544 -26.88 7.76 4.35
N PHE A 545 -26.94 8.05 3.05
CA PHE A 545 -27.28 7.06 2.03
C PHE A 545 -26.20 6.03 1.83
N ASP A 546 -24.93 6.42 1.82
CA ASP A 546 -23.79 5.51 1.65
C ASP A 546 -23.54 4.71 2.93
N ASN A 547 -22.99 5.37 3.93
CA ASN A 547 -22.48 4.71 5.12
C ASN A 547 -23.58 4.39 6.16
N GLY A 548 -24.67 5.15 6.16
CA GLY A 548 -25.82 4.92 7.06
C GLY A 548 -26.73 3.79 6.65
N ARG A 549 -26.68 3.37 5.39
CA ARG A 549 -27.47 2.26 4.82
C ARG A 549 -28.93 2.34 5.26
N PRO A 550 -29.72 3.32 4.79
CA PRO A 550 -31.04 3.66 5.36
C PRO A 550 -32.06 2.51 5.31
N GLY A 551 -31.97 1.62 4.32
CA GLY A 551 -32.79 0.42 4.21
C GLY A 551 -32.32 -0.76 5.06
N TYR A 552 -31.22 -0.63 5.79
CA TYR A 552 -30.65 -1.73 6.59
C TYR A 552 -31.61 -2.15 7.70
N PRO A 553 -31.91 -3.45 7.84
CA PRO A 553 -32.83 -3.94 8.86
C PRO A 553 -32.28 -3.72 10.28
N TRP A 554 -33.16 -3.68 11.28
CA TRP A 554 -32.77 -3.62 12.69
C TRP A 554 -32.23 -4.98 13.16
N VAL A 555 -31.03 -5.34 12.66
CA VAL A 555 -30.27 -6.51 13.09
C VAL A 555 -29.38 -6.06 14.25
N LYS A 556 -29.17 -6.96 15.23
CA LYS A 556 -28.22 -6.76 16.31
C LYS A 556 -26.85 -7.26 15.91
N ASP A 557 -25.82 -6.69 16.51
CA ASP A 557 -24.46 -7.20 16.41
C ASP A 557 -24.44 -8.68 16.81
N LYS A 558 -23.77 -9.50 16.02
CA LYS A 558 -23.62 -10.93 16.30
C LYS A 558 -22.29 -11.44 15.78
N THR A 559 -21.56 -12.10 16.65
CA THR A 559 -20.31 -12.80 16.31
C THR A 559 -20.57 -14.29 16.22
N TYR A 560 -20.08 -14.92 15.17
CA TYR A 560 -20.12 -16.37 14.98
C TYR A 560 -18.70 -16.93 15.04
N GLN A 561 -18.55 -18.01 15.77
CA GLN A 561 -17.35 -18.86 15.83
C GLN A 561 -17.71 -20.27 15.38
N ALA A 562 -16.71 -21.10 15.21
CA ALA A 562 -16.92 -22.51 14.80
C ALA A 562 -17.82 -23.26 15.80
N GLU A 563 -18.72 -24.10 15.27
CA GLU A 563 -19.58 -25.00 16.06
C GLU A 563 -18.97 -26.41 16.21
N ASP A 564 -18.08 -26.78 15.29
CA ASP A 564 -17.39 -28.07 15.28
C ASP A 564 -15.95 -27.92 14.73
N THR A 565 -15.07 -28.80 15.17
CA THR A 565 -13.63 -28.73 14.90
C THR A 565 -13.07 -30.11 14.61
N ARG A 566 -12.29 -30.23 13.54
CA ARG A 566 -11.48 -31.40 13.21
C ARG A 566 -10.02 -31.02 13.08
N ILE A 567 -9.12 -31.88 13.57
CA ILE A 567 -7.67 -31.66 13.53
C ILE A 567 -7.02 -32.81 12.77
N GLU A 568 -6.14 -32.46 11.84
CA GLU A 568 -5.31 -33.38 11.08
C GLU A 568 -3.84 -33.05 11.32
N ILE A 569 -3.00 -34.09 11.46
CA ILE A 569 -1.58 -33.97 11.81
C ILE A 569 -0.76 -34.66 10.74
N SER A 570 0.27 -34.01 10.27
CA SER A 570 1.24 -34.60 9.34
C SER A 570 2.67 -34.17 9.64
N ASN A 571 3.63 -34.98 9.21
CA ASN A 571 5.05 -34.67 9.26
C ASN A 571 5.69 -35.09 7.95
N SER A 572 6.50 -34.25 7.40
CA SER A 572 7.23 -34.52 6.15
C SER A 572 8.56 -33.77 6.13
N HIS A 573 9.66 -34.47 5.94
CA HIS A 573 11.01 -33.89 5.75
C HIS A 573 11.44 -32.87 6.84
N GLY A 574 11.10 -33.14 8.11
CA GLY A 574 11.41 -32.24 9.24
C GLY A 574 10.49 -31.03 9.39
N LEU A 575 9.39 -31.00 8.61
CA LEU A 575 8.29 -30.05 8.77
C LEU A 575 7.11 -30.76 9.44
N GLY A 576 6.67 -30.24 10.58
CA GLY A 576 5.41 -30.63 11.22
C GLY A 576 4.31 -29.73 10.77
N SER A 577 3.13 -30.29 10.49
CA SER A 577 1.95 -29.56 10.10
C SER A 577 0.71 -30.02 10.86
N VAL A 578 -0.10 -29.06 11.32
CA VAL A 578 -1.41 -29.30 11.93
C VAL A 578 -2.43 -28.50 11.17
N GLU A 579 -3.40 -29.17 10.56
CA GLU A 579 -4.54 -28.53 9.92
C GLU A 579 -5.77 -28.61 10.82
N VAL A 580 -6.32 -27.45 11.18
CA VAL A 580 -7.57 -27.30 11.92
C VAL A 580 -8.65 -26.95 10.91
N ILE A 581 -9.75 -27.69 10.94
CA ILE A 581 -10.88 -27.52 10.06
C ILE A 581 -12.08 -27.15 10.90
N TRP A 582 -12.57 -25.92 10.74
CA TRP A 582 -13.71 -25.37 11.46
C TRP A 582 -14.97 -25.43 10.60
N LYS A 583 -16.03 -26.03 11.12
CA LYS A 583 -17.37 -25.92 10.56
C LYS A 583 -18.10 -24.73 11.17
N MET A 584 -18.60 -23.86 10.33
CA MET A 584 -19.30 -22.65 10.77
C MET A 584 -20.80 -22.90 10.99
N PRO A 585 -21.46 -22.17 11.93
CA PRO A 585 -22.89 -22.32 12.23
C PRO A 585 -23.75 -22.10 10.99
N SER A 586 -24.76 -22.97 10.79
CA SER A 586 -25.66 -22.93 9.63
C SER A 586 -26.37 -21.57 9.48
N GLU A 587 -26.75 -20.92 10.60
CA GLU A 587 -27.34 -19.58 10.57
C GLU A 587 -26.39 -18.56 9.91
N SER A 588 -25.09 -18.60 10.21
CA SER A 588 -24.11 -17.69 9.60
C SER A 588 -23.93 -17.95 8.11
N VAL A 589 -23.97 -19.20 7.70
CA VAL A 589 -23.80 -19.63 6.30
C VAL A 589 -25.05 -19.31 5.47
N GLU A 590 -26.20 -19.83 5.87
CA GLU A 590 -27.42 -19.76 5.07
C GLU A 590 -28.02 -18.35 5.01
N LYS A 591 -28.04 -17.66 6.16
CA LYS A 591 -28.64 -16.34 6.27
C LYS A 591 -27.69 -15.22 5.88
N TYR A 592 -26.44 -15.30 6.29
CA TYR A 592 -25.49 -14.19 6.20
C TYR A 592 -24.37 -14.43 5.18
N GLY A 593 -24.26 -15.60 4.56
CA GLY A 593 -23.28 -15.86 3.53
C GLY A 593 -21.86 -16.13 4.02
N ASN A 594 -21.67 -16.43 5.32
CA ASN A 594 -20.38 -16.87 5.82
C ASN A 594 -19.90 -18.15 5.10
N ALA A 595 -18.60 -18.38 5.06
CA ALA A 595 -18.04 -19.63 4.58
C ALA A 595 -18.56 -20.82 5.44
N PRO A 596 -18.95 -21.94 4.84
CA PRO A 596 -19.36 -23.14 5.60
C PRO A 596 -18.19 -23.78 6.33
N GLU A 597 -16.97 -23.62 5.80
CA GLU A 597 -15.74 -24.18 6.34
C GLU A 597 -14.62 -23.13 6.30
N VAL A 598 -13.86 -23.06 7.39
CA VAL A 598 -12.63 -22.25 7.47
C VAL A 598 -11.52 -23.20 7.97
N ARG A 599 -10.35 -23.10 7.38
CA ARG A 599 -9.18 -23.90 7.76
C ARG A 599 -8.07 -23.03 8.29
N MET A 600 -7.32 -23.54 9.25
CA MET A 600 -6.07 -22.99 9.72
C MET A 600 -5.01 -24.08 9.66
N LYS A 601 -4.00 -23.91 8.82
CA LYS A 601 -2.83 -24.76 8.73
C LYS A 601 -1.68 -24.10 9.49
N ILE A 602 -1.08 -24.82 10.45
CA ILE A 602 0.04 -24.36 11.26
C ILE A 602 1.24 -25.23 10.91
N GLU A 603 2.34 -24.61 10.52
CA GLU A 603 3.55 -25.30 10.10
C GLU A 603 4.77 -24.82 10.90
N MET A 604 5.65 -25.76 11.26
CA MET A 604 6.90 -25.48 11.94
C MET A 604 7.97 -26.49 11.54
N GLY A 605 9.14 -26.00 11.15
CA GLY A 605 10.31 -26.83 10.87
C GLY A 605 11.05 -27.27 12.16
N GLU A 606 11.83 -28.33 12.05
CA GLU A 606 12.62 -28.88 13.17
C GLU A 606 13.55 -27.82 13.77
N ASP A 607 14.15 -26.96 12.97
CA ASP A 607 15.07 -25.89 13.38
C ASP A 607 14.46 -24.48 13.33
N SER A 608 13.15 -24.35 13.03
CA SER A 608 12.50 -23.06 12.86
C SER A 608 12.54 -22.20 14.12
N GLU A 609 12.79 -20.91 13.93
CA GLU A 609 12.66 -19.85 14.93
C GLU A 609 11.27 -19.18 14.90
N TYR A 610 10.38 -19.65 14.04
CA TYR A 610 9.06 -19.08 13.77
C TYR A 610 8.02 -20.16 13.50
N VAL A 611 6.77 -19.75 13.50
CA VAL A 611 5.63 -20.58 13.13
C VAL A 611 4.89 -19.92 11.98
N ASP A 612 4.63 -20.67 10.93
CA ASP A 612 3.82 -20.22 9.81
C ASP A 612 2.36 -20.65 10.00
N ILE A 613 1.43 -19.71 9.75
CA ILE A 613 0.00 -19.96 9.83
C ILE A 613 -0.64 -19.54 8.51
N GLN A 614 -1.43 -20.43 7.93
CA GLN A 614 -2.20 -20.17 6.75
C GLN A 614 -3.69 -20.41 7.03
N TYR A 615 -4.53 -19.41 6.72
CA TYR A 615 -5.97 -19.58 6.72
C TYR A 615 -6.51 -19.76 5.31
N SER A 616 -7.58 -20.54 5.20
CA SER A 616 -8.34 -20.74 3.97
C SER A 616 -9.83 -20.60 4.31
N ILE A 617 -10.48 -19.59 3.74
CA ILE A 617 -11.92 -19.34 3.84
C ILE A 617 -12.51 -19.77 2.50
N ARG A 618 -13.40 -20.77 2.47
CA ARG A 618 -13.90 -21.34 1.22
C ARG A 618 -15.41 -21.29 1.13
N GLY A 619 -15.91 -20.94 -0.06
CA GLY A 619 -17.34 -20.90 -0.35
C GLY A 619 -18.07 -19.79 0.38
N LYS A 620 -17.40 -18.67 0.69
CA LYS A 620 -18.09 -17.49 1.21
C LYS A 620 -19.00 -16.94 0.12
N GLU A 621 -20.29 -16.79 0.46
CA GLU A 621 -21.26 -16.20 -0.47
C GLU A 621 -21.39 -14.69 -0.24
N GLU A 622 -21.71 -13.98 -1.31
CA GLU A 622 -22.07 -12.57 -1.25
C GLU A 622 -23.36 -12.34 -0.46
N THR A 623 -23.35 -11.28 0.32
CA THR A 623 -24.48 -10.89 1.16
C THR A 623 -24.68 -9.39 1.15
N PRO A 624 -25.92 -8.89 1.28
CA PRO A 624 -26.16 -7.45 1.44
C PRO A 624 -25.94 -6.97 2.88
N PHE A 625 -25.65 -7.89 3.82
CA PHE A 625 -25.44 -7.53 5.21
C PHE A 625 -24.09 -6.88 5.43
N VAL A 626 -24.01 -6.07 6.47
CA VAL A 626 -22.76 -5.46 6.92
C VAL A 626 -21.99 -6.49 7.74
N GLU A 627 -20.83 -6.84 7.27
CA GLU A 627 -20.06 -7.97 7.75
C GLU A 627 -18.57 -7.71 7.89
N SER A 628 -17.91 -8.51 8.70
CA SER A 628 -16.45 -8.61 8.74
C SER A 628 -15.97 -9.98 9.19
N GLY A 629 -14.79 -10.39 8.75
CA GLY A 629 -14.08 -11.58 9.19
C GLY A 629 -12.76 -11.23 9.88
N HIS A 630 -12.41 -11.96 10.94
CA HIS A 630 -11.20 -11.67 11.72
C HIS A 630 -10.47 -12.92 12.16
N PHE A 631 -9.14 -12.83 12.16
CA PHE A 631 -8.25 -13.75 12.87
C PHE A 631 -7.81 -13.09 14.17
N ILE A 632 -8.02 -13.76 15.31
CA ILE A 632 -7.91 -13.16 16.64
C ILE A 632 -6.70 -13.73 17.36
N PHE A 633 -5.83 -12.87 17.87
CA PHE A 633 -4.62 -13.27 18.59
C PHE A 633 -4.57 -12.57 19.96
N PRO A 634 -5.17 -13.15 21.00
CA PRO A 634 -5.08 -12.65 22.36
C PRO A 634 -3.72 -13.02 22.99
N LEU A 635 -2.93 -11.99 23.29
CA LEU A 635 -1.57 -12.12 23.77
C LEU A 635 -1.48 -12.02 25.29
N ASN A 636 -0.57 -12.78 25.88
CA ASN A 636 -0.19 -12.67 27.28
C ASN A 636 0.93 -11.63 27.44
N ALA A 637 0.54 -10.36 27.51
CA ALA A 637 1.43 -9.24 27.73
C ALA A 637 0.84 -8.30 28.79
N GLU A 638 1.63 -7.96 29.83
CA GLU A 638 1.19 -7.12 30.94
C GLU A 638 1.28 -5.62 30.62
N ALA A 639 2.34 -5.22 29.91
CA ALA A 639 2.61 -3.84 29.51
C ALA A 639 2.95 -3.78 28.00
N PRO A 640 1.99 -4.12 27.12
CA PRO A 640 2.25 -4.22 25.70
C PRO A 640 2.66 -2.87 25.11
N ARG A 641 3.67 -2.88 24.22
CA ARG A 641 3.99 -1.78 23.31
C ARG A 641 3.88 -2.27 21.89
N TYR A 642 3.29 -1.45 21.05
CA TYR A 642 3.03 -1.80 19.67
C TYR A 642 3.95 -1.03 18.72
N ALA A 643 4.38 -1.68 17.67
CA ALA A 643 5.07 -1.05 16.56
C ALA A 643 4.48 -1.59 15.27
N ILE A 644 4.04 -0.71 14.37
CA ILE A 644 3.41 -1.04 13.10
C ILE A 644 4.21 -0.41 11.98
N GLN A 645 4.68 -1.22 11.04
CA GLN A 645 5.39 -0.68 9.87
C GLN A 645 4.38 -0.19 8.83
N LYS A 646 4.60 1.07 8.33
CA LYS A 646 3.80 1.73 7.30
C LYS A 646 4.74 2.41 6.30
N MET A 647 4.67 2.06 5.03
CA MET A 647 5.49 2.64 3.94
C MET A 647 6.98 2.74 4.33
N GLY A 648 7.50 1.69 4.96
CA GLY A 648 8.89 1.60 5.43
C GLY A 648 9.22 2.32 6.74
N ALA A 649 8.40 3.25 7.22
CA ALA A 649 8.52 3.82 8.57
C ALA A 649 7.76 2.97 9.60
N VAL A 650 7.89 3.30 10.88
CA VAL A 650 7.23 2.60 11.99
C VAL A 650 6.46 3.59 12.84
N ILE A 651 5.25 3.23 13.25
CA ILE A 651 4.44 3.99 14.19
C ILE A 651 4.21 3.23 15.50
N ASP A 652 4.19 3.95 16.60
CA ASP A 652 3.58 3.53 17.87
C ASP A 652 2.15 4.10 17.89
N PRO A 653 1.09 3.24 17.83
CA PRO A 653 -0.29 3.72 17.73
C PRO A 653 -0.75 4.54 18.96
N GLU A 654 -0.04 4.47 20.07
CA GLU A 654 -0.34 5.29 21.25
C GLU A 654 0.23 6.72 21.18
N LYS A 655 1.29 6.96 20.37
CA LYS A 655 2.05 8.20 20.39
C LYS A 655 2.10 8.94 19.06
N ASP A 656 2.16 8.16 17.95
CA ASP A 656 2.54 8.71 16.66
C ASP A 656 1.34 9.10 15.78
N ILE A 657 0.10 8.85 16.22
CA ILE A 657 -1.12 9.18 15.47
C ILE A 657 -1.66 10.53 15.93
N GLN A 658 -1.98 11.40 14.95
CA GLN A 658 -2.58 12.69 15.21
C GLN A 658 -3.96 12.54 15.82
N TYR A 659 -4.29 13.37 16.82
CA TYR A 659 -5.63 13.41 17.40
C TYR A 659 -6.70 13.64 16.31
N GLY A 660 -7.78 12.88 16.34
CA GLY A 660 -8.83 12.92 15.33
C GLY A 660 -8.56 12.07 14.07
N ALA A 661 -7.33 11.59 13.86
CA ALA A 661 -7.03 10.65 12.79
C ALA A 661 -7.53 9.23 13.12
N ASN A 662 -7.45 8.31 12.15
CA ASN A 662 -7.93 6.95 12.30
C ASN A 662 -7.14 6.14 13.35
N THR A 663 -7.85 5.54 14.29
CA THR A 663 -7.34 4.62 15.31
C THR A 663 -8.15 3.30 15.35
N SER A 664 -8.99 3.07 14.35
CA SER A 664 -9.89 1.92 14.32
C SER A 664 -9.29 0.71 13.61
N LEU A 665 -8.84 0.89 12.38
CA LEU A 665 -8.12 -0.12 11.61
C LEU A 665 -6.78 0.46 11.16
N TYR A 666 -5.71 -0.16 11.61
CA TYR A 666 -4.34 0.19 11.20
C TYR A 666 -3.97 -0.56 9.93
N CYS A 667 -3.31 0.12 9.00
CA CYS A 667 -2.71 -0.52 7.84
C CYS A 667 -1.25 -0.89 8.13
N CYS A 668 -0.89 -2.14 7.90
CA CYS A 668 0.46 -2.67 8.09
C CYS A 668 1.07 -3.06 6.74
N ASP A 669 2.28 -2.62 6.47
CA ASP A 669 2.99 -3.06 5.26
C ASP A 669 3.58 -4.47 5.43
N ARG A 670 4.57 -4.65 6.31
CA ARG A 670 5.30 -5.93 6.42
C ARG A 670 5.16 -6.62 7.76
N TRP A 671 5.08 -5.87 8.85
CA TRP A 671 5.07 -6.44 10.18
C TRP A 671 4.39 -5.58 11.24
N VAL A 672 3.87 -6.26 12.23
CA VAL A 672 3.42 -5.69 13.51
C VAL A 672 4.17 -6.38 14.62
N ASN A 673 4.73 -5.61 15.55
CA ASN A 673 5.42 -6.11 16.74
C ASN A 673 4.66 -5.74 18.00
N VAL A 674 4.62 -6.69 18.93
CA VAL A 674 4.15 -6.50 20.30
C VAL A 674 5.29 -6.84 21.25
N SER A 675 5.73 -5.87 22.06
CA SER A 675 6.76 -6.05 23.08
C SER A 675 6.15 -6.04 24.47
N ASP A 676 6.67 -6.89 25.36
CA ASP A 676 6.34 -6.96 26.79
C ASP A 676 7.64 -7.08 27.59
N GLY A 677 8.12 -5.96 28.09
CA GLY A 677 9.46 -5.89 28.71
C GLY A 677 10.57 -6.18 27.70
N ASP A 678 11.42 -7.16 28.01
CA ASP A 678 12.53 -7.59 27.14
C ASP A 678 12.13 -8.68 26.13
N HIS A 679 10.85 -9.03 26.04
CA HIS A 679 10.33 -10.03 25.12
C HIS A 679 9.51 -9.38 24.02
N SER A 680 9.58 -9.94 22.83
CA SER A 680 8.82 -9.46 21.68
C SER A 680 8.25 -10.62 20.85
N ILE A 681 7.11 -10.37 20.23
CA ILE A 681 6.51 -11.25 19.23
C ILE A 681 6.12 -10.42 18.02
N ALA A 682 6.56 -10.82 16.84
CA ALA A 682 6.24 -10.16 15.60
C ALA A 682 5.32 -11.01 14.74
N PHE A 683 4.40 -10.34 14.06
CA PHE A 683 3.49 -10.90 13.07
C PHE A 683 3.84 -10.34 11.69
N PHE A 684 4.09 -11.22 10.74
CA PHE A 684 4.37 -10.86 9.35
C PHE A 684 3.18 -11.26 8.48
N PRO A 685 2.22 -10.34 8.24
CA PRO A 685 1.07 -10.62 7.39
C PRO A 685 1.47 -10.54 5.92
N LYS A 686 1.29 -11.62 5.16
CA LYS A 686 1.60 -11.60 3.73
C LYS A 686 0.44 -11.02 2.91
N ASP A 687 -0.78 -11.35 3.26
CA ASP A 687 -1.95 -11.16 2.41
C ASP A 687 -2.87 -10.02 2.88
N THR A 688 -3.18 -9.90 4.17
CA THR A 688 -4.02 -8.82 4.70
C THR A 688 -3.20 -7.73 5.38
N PRO A 689 -3.43 -6.43 5.07
CA PRO A 689 -2.72 -5.34 5.72
C PRO A 689 -3.44 -4.80 6.97
N LEU A 690 -4.73 -5.07 7.16
CA LEU A 690 -5.55 -4.37 8.15
C LEU A 690 -5.66 -5.13 9.46
N LEU A 691 -5.54 -4.37 10.56
CA LEU A 691 -5.79 -4.90 11.90
C LEU A 691 -6.38 -3.85 12.83
N SER A 692 -7.18 -4.28 13.79
CA SER A 692 -7.48 -3.50 15.00
C SER A 692 -6.79 -4.12 16.22
N ILE A 693 -6.55 -3.30 17.24
CA ILE A 693 -5.85 -3.70 18.47
C ILE A 693 -6.80 -3.46 19.66
N GLY A 694 -6.90 -4.44 20.54
CA GLY A 694 -7.69 -4.38 21.77
C GLY A 694 -9.13 -4.89 21.62
N GLU A 695 -9.79 -4.54 20.55
CA GLU A 695 -11.17 -4.97 20.21
C GLU A 695 -11.41 -4.89 18.70
N ASN A 696 -12.43 -5.59 18.19
CA ASN A 696 -12.88 -5.40 16.82
C ASN A 696 -13.51 -4.02 16.65
N ARG A 697 -12.85 -3.16 15.85
CA ARG A 697 -13.25 -1.74 15.69
C ARG A 697 -13.90 -1.43 14.34
N VAL A 698 -14.35 -2.43 13.60
CA VAL A 698 -15.19 -2.21 12.41
C VAL A 698 -16.49 -1.51 12.85
N TYR A 699 -16.85 -0.40 12.22
CA TYR A 699 -17.93 0.51 12.61
C TYR A 699 -17.80 1.07 14.04
N ILE A 700 -16.57 1.34 14.46
CA ILE A 700 -16.31 2.11 15.69
C ILE A 700 -15.31 3.21 15.38
N TYR A 701 -15.60 4.42 15.78
CA TYR A 701 -14.70 5.56 15.67
C TYR A 701 -14.52 6.24 17.02
N SER A 702 -13.34 6.72 17.29
CA SER A 702 -13.03 7.65 18.39
C SER A 702 -11.76 8.42 18.05
N LYS A 703 -11.71 9.69 18.47
CA LYS A 703 -10.63 10.63 18.14
C LYS A 703 -9.28 10.29 18.80
N ASP A 704 -9.30 9.47 19.86
CA ASP A 704 -8.15 9.28 20.75
C ASP A 704 -8.06 7.85 21.32
N TYR A 705 -8.59 6.86 20.61
CA TYR A 705 -8.54 5.48 21.09
C TYR A 705 -7.10 5.00 21.28
N LYS A 706 -6.85 4.41 22.45
CA LYS A 706 -5.61 3.72 22.78
C LYS A 706 -5.89 2.28 23.18
N PRO A 707 -5.21 1.30 22.59
CA PRO A 707 -5.43 -0.10 22.90
C PRO A 707 -5.11 -0.42 24.36
N LYS A 708 -6.08 -1.00 25.08
CA LYS A 708 -5.94 -1.38 26.50
C LYS A 708 -5.69 -2.88 26.69
N LYS A 709 -6.07 -3.69 25.71
CA LYS A 709 -5.93 -5.15 25.76
C LYS A 709 -4.97 -5.62 24.69
N PRO A 710 -4.05 -6.55 25.00
CA PRO A 710 -3.12 -7.06 24.01
C PRO A 710 -3.78 -8.13 23.12
N VAL A 711 -4.77 -7.72 22.34
CA VAL A 711 -5.45 -8.59 21.37
C VAL A 711 -5.34 -7.98 19.99
N LEU A 712 -4.81 -8.73 19.04
CA LEU A 712 -4.76 -8.35 17.63
C LEU A 712 -5.94 -8.98 16.91
N TYR A 713 -6.70 -8.17 16.18
CA TYR A 713 -7.78 -8.59 15.28
C TYR A 713 -7.34 -8.31 13.85
N TRP A 714 -6.78 -9.30 13.18
CA TRP A 714 -6.45 -9.18 11.76
C TRP A 714 -7.72 -9.27 10.94
N ASN A 715 -8.01 -8.18 10.21
CA ASN A 715 -9.21 -8.10 9.39
C ASN A 715 -8.99 -8.85 8.07
N ALA A 716 -9.70 -9.97 7.89
CA ALA A 716 -9.65 -10.74 6.66
C ALA A 716 -10.43 -10.03 5.54
N PHE A 717 -11.61 -9.52 5.88
CA PHE A 717 -12.47 -8.73 5.01
C PHE A 717 -13.46 -7.89 5.84
N ASN A 718 -13.93 -6.79 5.29
CA ASN A 718 -15.08 -6.04 5.79
C ASN A 718 -15.72 -5.24 4.64
N ASN A 719 -16.99 -4.87 4.77
CA ASN A 719 -17.70 -3.99 3.84
C ASN A 719 -18.21 -2.72 4.55
N GLN A 720 -17.44 -2.21 5.51
CA GLN A 720 -17.78 -0.99 6.25
C GLN A 720 -17.88 0.21 5.33
N TRP A 721 -16.86 0.44 4.52
CA TRP A 721 -16.77 1.62 3.65
C TRP A 721 -17.59 1.37 2.39
N ALA A 722 -18.74 2.06 2.26
CA ALA A 722 -19.73 1.69 1.25
C ALA A 722 -19.63 2.52 -0.04
N THR A 723 -19.36 3.80 0.02
CA THR A 723 -19.43 4.80 -1.06
C THR A 723 -19.22 4.23 -2.48
N ASN A 724 -18.00 3.91 -2.84
CA ASN A 724 -17.64 3.35 -4.16
C ASN A 724 -16.94 1.99 -4.06
N PHE A 725 -16.68 1.51 -2.85
CA PHE A 725 -16.07 0.22 -2.60
C PHE A 725 -17.08 -0.93 -2.74
N PRO A 726 -16.62 -2.17 -2.98
CA PRO A 726 -17.50 -3.34 -2.97
C PRO A 726 -18.31 -3.45 -1.69
N GLN A 727 -19.63 -3.56 -1.84
CA GLN A 727 -20.55 -3.68 -0.71
C GLN A 727 -20.90 -5.12 -0.36
N TRP A 728 -20.53 -6.06 -1.20
CA TRP A 728 -20.68 -7.50 -0.98
C TRP A 728 -19.43 -8.23 -1.41
N ILE A 729 -19.04 -9.20 -0.60
CA ILE A 729 -17.79 -9.94 -0.71
C ILE A 729 -18.11 -11.42 -0.76
N GLY A 730 -17.64 -12.11 -1.80
CA GLY A 730 -17.81 -13.56 -1.97
C GLY A 730 -16.61 -14.16 -2.67
N GLY A 731 -16.38 -15.44 -2.43
CA GLY A 731 -15.28 -16.19 -3.03
C GLY A 731 -14.51 -17.05 -2.04
N ASP A 732 -13.36 -17.50 -2.47
CA ASP A 732 -12.38 -18.24 -1.68
C ASP A 732 -11.19 -17.33 -1.38
N PHE A 733 -10.75 -17.30 -0.14
CA PHE A 733 -9.66 -16.42 0.32
C PHE A 733 -8.60 -17.19 1.09
N GLY A 734 -7.34 -16.81 0.87
CA GLY A 734 -6.19 -17.33 1.61
C GLY A 734 -5.43 -16.23 2.32
N PHE A 735 -4.99 -16.50 3.56
CA PHE A 735 -4.23 -15.52 4.34
C PHE A 735 -3.07 -16.21 5.05
N ARG A 736 -1.87 -15.68 4.88
CA ARG A 736 -0.62 -16.25 5.42
C ARG A 736 0.01 -15.29 6.41
N PHE A 737 0.47 -15.86 7.52
CA PHE A 737 1.17 -15.16 8.57
C PHE A 737 2.41 -15.95 8.99
N ARG A 738 3.48 -15.25 9.33
CA ARG A 738 4.58 -15.80 10.11
C ARG A 738 4.60 -15.15 11.48
N ILE A 739 4.75 -15.93 12.51
CA ILE A 739 4.84 -15.49 13.91
C ILE A 739 6.24 -15.77 14.42
N TYR A 740 6.93 -14.72 14.84
CA TYR A 740 8.32 -14.76 15.25
C TYR A 740 8.50 -14.21 16.67
N PRO A 741 8.70 -15.09 17.68
CA PRO A 741 9.04 -14.68 19.04
C PRO A 741 10.54 -14.44 19.17
N TYR A 742 10.95 -13.41 19.90
CA TYR A 742 12.37 -13.09 20.09
C TYR A 742 12.59 -12.22 21.35
N ALA A 743 13.86 -12.03 21.76
CA ALA A 743 14.25 -11.12 22.82
C ALA A 743 14.64 -9.74 22.30
N GLY A 744 14.38 -8.71 23.09
CA GLY A 744 14.77 -7.33 22.79
C GLY A 744 13.73 -6.54 22.02
N ALA A 745 14.10 -5.32 21.61
CA ALA A 745 13.24 -4.44 20.84
C ALA A 745 13.33 -4.74 19.34
N TRP A 746 12.27 -4.39 18.59
CA TRP A 746 12.19 -4.65 17.14
C TRP A 746 13.36 -4.04 16.34
N ASN A 747 13.94 -2.97 16.83
CA ASN A 747 14.99 -2.19 16.15
C ASN A 747 16.42 -2.49 16.64
N ASP A 748 16.60 -3.50 17.50
CA ASP A 748 17.92 -3.91 18.02
C ASP A 748 18.46 -5.20 17.39
N GLY A 749 17.58 -6.03 16.83
CA GLY A 749 17.92 -7.34 16.26
C GLY A 749 17.57 -7.47 14.77
N ASP A 750 17.39 -8.72 14.34
CA ASP A 750 17.17 -9.10 12.94
C ASP A 750 15.69 -9.13 12.53
N MET A 751 14.76 -8.72 13.39
CA MET A 751 13.34 -8.85 13.13
C MET A 751 12.91 -8.14 11.81
N PRO A 752 13.35 -6.89 11.51
CA PRO A 752 13.00 -6.25 10.22
C PRO A 752 13.57 -7.02 9.01
N LYS A 753 14.75 -7.62 9.16
CA LYS A 753 15.39 -8.48 8.15
C LYS A 753 14.54 -9.75 7.90
N ARG A 754 14.12 -10.44 8.97
CA ARG A 754 13.25 -11.63 8.89
C ARG A 754 11.90 -11.33 8.23
N ALA A 755 11.33 -10.16 8.47
CA ALA A 755 10.09 -9.73 7.81
C ALA A 755 10.27 -9.53 6.30
N GLU A 756 11.39 -8.93 5.87
CA GLU A 756 11.70 -8.79 4.44
C GLU A 756 11.99 -10.13 3.77
N GLU A 757 12.67 -11.04 4.42
CA GLU A 757 12.91 -12.41 3.95
C GLU A 757 11.60 -13.17 3.70
N TYR A 758 10.62 -13.02 4.61
CA TYR A 758 9.30 -13.63 4.46
C TYR A 758 8.49 -13.01 3.32
N ALA A 759 8.60 -11.69 3.13
CA ALA A 759 7.90 -10.96 2.08
C ALA A 759 8.49 -11.21 0.68
N THR A 760 9.81 -11.45 0.58
CA THR A 760 10.57 -11.49 -0.67
C THR A 760 11.03 -12.91 -1.00
N SER A 761 10.39 -13.52 -2.00
CA SER A 761 10.74 -14.87 -2.45
C SER A 761 12.10 -14.91 -3.17
N LEU A 762 12.80 -16.03 -3.05
CA LEU A 762 13.92 -16.37 -3.92
C LEU A 762 13.40 -16.66 -5.34
N HIS A 763 14.20 -16.38 -6.35
CA HIS A 763 13.77 -16.56 -7.74
C HIS A 763 14.72 -17.50 -8.50
N PRO A 764 14.27 -18.70 -8.88
CA PRO A 764 15.08 -19.65 -9.65
C PRO A 764 14.93 -19.41 -11.15
N LEU A 765 16.04 -19.49 -11.89
CA LEU A 765 16.05 -19.47 -13.36
C LEU A 765 16.87 -20.64 -13.90
N LYS A 766 16.43 -21.24 -15.01
CA LYS A 766 17.14 -22.35 -15.68
C LYS A 766 18.31 -21.83 -16.50
N GLU A 767 19.45 -21.67 -15.85
CA GLU A 767 20.68 -21.11 -16.42
C GLU A 767 21.89 -21.40 -15.52
N ALA A 768 23.10 -21.16 -16.03
CA ALA A 768 24.35 -21.35 -15.30
C ALA A 768 25.05 -20.00 -15.08
N VAL A 769 24.50 -19.16 -14.20
CA VAL A 769 25.02 -17.84 -13.84
C VAL A 769 25.33 -17.78 -12.36
N GLU A 770 26.45 -17.16 -12.01
CA GLU A 770 26.82 -16.85 -10.64
C GLU A 770 27.38 -15.44 -10.60
N CYS A 771 26.75 -14.56 -9.82
CA CYS A 771 27.15 -13.17 -9.70
C CYS A 771 26.71 -12.57 -8.38
N ARG A 772 27.33 -11.46 -7.99
CA ARG A 772 26.92 -10.64 -6.86
C ARG A 772 27.30 -9.18 -7.10
N LEU A 773 26.49 -8.27 -6.60
CA LEU A 773 26.77 -6.84 -6.59
C LEU A 773 27.52 -6.42 -5.32
N LEU A 774 27.09 -6.96 -4.16
CA LEU A 774 27.62 -6.57 -2.86
C LEU A 774 28.66 -7.57 -2.38
N GLU A 775 29.77 -7.06 -1.81
CA GLU A 775 30.79 -7.89 -1.16
C GLU A 775 30.47 -8.21 0.30
N GLN A 776 29.63 -7.40 0.93
CA GLN A 776 29.20 -7.57 2.33
C GLN A 776 27.73 -7.22 2.51
N ASP A 777 27.15 -7.73 3.58
CA ASP A 777 25.76 -7.47 3.97
C ASP A 777 25.56 -6.00 4.37
N ILE A 778 24.38 -5.47 4.03
CA ILE A 778 23.88 -4.19 4.54
C ILE A 778 22.78 -4.53 5.56
N GLU A 779 23.08 -4.44 6.85
CA GLU A 779 22.20 -4.96 7.90
C GLU A 779 21.13 -3.97 8.37
N ASN A 780 21.34 -2.67 8.17
CA ASN A 780 20.50 -1.59 8.70
C ASN A 780 19.69 -0.86 7.61
N ALA A 781 19.55 -1.44 6.44
CA ALA A 781 18.72 -0.89 5.37
C ALA A 781 18.10 -1.98 4.50
N ASN A 782 16.86 -1.75 4.08
CA ASN A 782 16.18 -2.58 3.08
C ASN A 782 16.44 -2.01 1.68
N ILE A 783 16.45 -2.89 0.67
CA ILE A 783 16.38 -2.48 -0.74
C ILE A 783 14.94 -2.15 -1.08
N LEU A 784 14.68 -0.94 -1.58
CA LEU A 784 13.43 -0.58 -2.24
C LEU A 784 13.46 -0.99 -3.70
N ILE A 785 14.60 -0.78 -4.38
CA ILE A 785 14.83 -1.23 -5.74
C ILE A 785 16.32 -1.37 -6.04
N PHE A 786 16.67 -2.35 -6.85
CA PHE A 786 17.89 -2.42 -7.64
C PHE A 786 17.48 -2.63 -9.10
N LYS A 787 17.79 -1.68 -9.98
CA LYS A 787 17.34 -1.70 -11.37
C LYS A 787 18.40 -1.17 -12.34
N ASN A 788 18.22 -1.43 -13.62
CA ASN A 788 18.95 -0.71 -14.66
C ASN A 788 18.52 0.76 -14.67
N ALA A 789 19.45 1.67 -14.88
CA ALA A 789 19.12 3.07 -15.11
C ALA A 789 18.40 3.22 -16.47
N ASP A 790 17.32 3.99 -16.52
CA ASP A 790 16.47 4.14 -17.71
C ASP A 790 17.20 4.89 -18.83
N ASP A 791 18.14 5.79 -18.46
CA ASP A 791 19.05 6.48 -19.38
C ASP A 791 20.17 5.58 -19.92
N GLY A 792 20.25 4.33 -19.49
CA GLY A 792 21.27 3.36 -19.87
C GLY A 792 22.61 3.48 -19.15
N ASN A 793 22.80 4.52 -18.32
CA ASN A 793 24.05 4.79 -17.61
C ASN A 793 24.11 4.09 -16.24
N GLY A 794 24.49 2.80 -16.27
CA GLY A 794 24.69 2.00 -15.08
C GLY A 794 23.40 1.46 -14.46
N TYR A 795 23.30 1.53 -13.13
CA TYR A 795 22.25 0.93 -12.31
C TYR A 795 21.83 1.89 -11.22
N ILE A 796 20.59 1.76 -10.75
CA ILE A 796 20.04 2.49 -9.59
C ILE A 796 19.87 1.51 -8.43
N LEU A 797 20.42 1.87 -7.27
CA LEU A 797 20.21 1.18 -6.00
C LEU A 797 19.55 2.15 -5.02
N ARG A 798 18.36 1.81 -4.53
CA ARG A 798 17.65 2.60 -3.53
C ARG A 798 17.50 1.81 -2.25
N LEU A 799 17.98 2.40 -1.15
CA LEU A 799 17.98 1.82 0.18
C LEU A 799 17.14 2.66 1.12
N GLN A 800 16.48 2.02 2.08
CA GLN A 800 15.79 2.70 3.18
C GLN A 800 16.29 2.17 4.52
N GLU A 801 16.71 3.07 5.42
CA GLU A 801 17.07 2.71 6.79
C GLU A 801 15.89 2.00 7.46
N ASN A 802 16.11 0.87 8.15
CA ASN A 802 15.04 -0.03 8.59
C ASN A 802 14.96 -0.23 10.12
N ARG A 803 15.83 0.41 10.89
CA ARG A 803 15.86 0.31 12.37
C ARG A 803 15.27 1.53 13.08
N GLY A 804 14.89 2.57 12.33
CA GLY A 804 14.43 3.84 12.89
C GLY A 804 15.48 4.55 13.73
N LYS A 805 16.75 4.42 13.37
CA LYS A 805 17.90 4.99 14.09
C LYS A 805 18.82 5.74 13.15
N ALA A 806 19.31 6.91 13.65
CA ALA A 806 20.41 7.57 12.96
C ALA A 806 21.68 6.69 13.03
N GLY A 807 22.41 6.60 11.93
CA GLY A 807 23.57 5.74 11.84
C GLY A 807 24.38 5.96 10.56
N VAL A 808 25.05 4.91 10.12
CA VAL A 808 25.81 4.88 8.88
C VAL A 808 25.38 3.63 8.09
N ILE A 809 25.05 3.81 6.82
CA ILE A 809 24.88 2.70 5.87
C ILE A 809 26.18 2.57 5.09
N THR A 810 26.77 1.37 5.11
CA THR A 810 27.99 1.05 4.36
C THR A 810 27.63 0.17 3.18
N VAL A 811 27.93 0.63 1.97
CA VAL A 811 27.74 -0.12 0.74
C VAL A 811 29.10 -0.47 0.17
N LYS A 812 29.43 -1.74 0.11
CA LYS A 812 30.66 -2.24 -0.49
C LYS A 812 30.33 -3.08 -1.74
N LEU A 813 30.73 -2.56 -2.89
CA LEU A 813 30.52 -3.20 -4.19
C LEU A 813 31.66 -4.14 -4.54
N THR A 814 31.37 -5.11 -5.40
CA THR A 814 32.38 -5.94 -6.05
C THR A 814 33.34 -5.09 -6.91
N ASP A 815 34.55 -5.61 -7.14
CA ASP A 815 35.58 -4.93 -7.93
C ASP A 815 35.08 -4.50 -9.32
N GLY A 816 35.56 -3.35 -9.77
CA GLY A 816 35.22 -2.79 -11.07
C GLY A 816 33.99 -1.89 -11.08
N MET A 817 33.30 -1.73 -9.95
CA MET A 817 32.14 -0.86 -9.83
C MET A 817 32.45 0.46 -9.10
N GLY A 818 31.85 1.56 -9.54
CA GLY A 818 31.80 2.85 -8.86
C GLY A 818 30.41 3.15 -8.35
N ILE A 819 30.31 3.89 -7.24
CA ILE A 819 29.03 4.26 -6.63
C ILE A 819 28.98 5.75 -6.34
N TYR A 820 27.83 6.35 -6.62
CA TYR A 820 27.58 7.79 -6.44
C TYR A 820 26.23 7.99 -5.74
N SER A 821 26.18 8.93 -4.79
CA SER A 821 24.90 9.39 -4.24
C SER A 821 24.17 10.26 -5.25
N THR A 822 22.85 10.11 -5.34
CA THR A 822 22.00 10.87 -6.25
C THR A 822 20.67 11.23 -5.59
N CYS A 823 19.85 12.04 -6.26
CA CYS A 823 18.50 12.36 -5.80
C CYS A 823 17.55 11.14 -5.88
N ILE A 824 16.35 11.28 -5.30
CA ILE A 824 15.38 10.16 -5.25
C ILE A 824 14.84 9.79 -6.65
N LEU A 825 14.85 10.74 -7.59
CA LEU A 825 14.45 10.57 -8.99
C LEU A 825 15.62 10.92 -9.92
N PRO A 826 16.67 10.10 -9.96
CA PRO A 826 17.97 10.45 -10.58
C PRO A 826 17.90 10.65 -12.10
N GLU A 827 16.90 10.05 -12.77
CA GLU A 827 16.72 10.19 -14.21
C GLU A 827 15.92 11.44 -14.59
N GLU A 828 15.28 12.08 -13.61
CA GLU A 828 14.39 13.23 -13.79
C GLU A 828 14.99 14.55 -13.26
N ASP A 829 16.00 14.48 -12.38
CA ASP A 829 16.64 15.63 -11.74
C ASP A 829 18.16 15.65 -12.02
N GLU A 830 18.81 16.80 -11.81
CA GLU A 830 20.27 16.91 -11.91
C GLU A 830 20.97 16.08 -10.84
N GLU A 831 21.90 15.23 -11.26
CA GLU A 831 22.68 14.39 -10.34
C GLU A 831 23.83 15.15 -9.70
N ILE A 832 24.03 14.94 -8.40
CA ILE A 832 25.20 15.40 -7.67
C ILE A 832 26.12 14.21 -7.45
N TYR A 833 27.23 14.17 -8.16
CA TYR A 833 28.23 13.09 -8.06
C TYR A 833 29.22 13.38 -6.93
N SER A 834 29.46 12.39 -6.06
CA SER A 834 30.62 12.33 -5.17
C SER A 834 31.42 11.08 -5.50
N ASP A 835 32.66 11.24 -5.93
CA ASP A 835 33.52 10.12 -6.38
C ASP A 835 34.08 9.35 -5.17
N ILE A 836 33.60 8.12 -4.93
CA ILE A 836 34.10 7.21 -3.91
C ILE A 836 34.36 5.84 -4.51
N PRO A 837 35.58 5.29 -4.44
CA PRO A 837 35.92 4.02 -5.06
C PRO A 837 35.34 2.82 -4.28
N GLY A 838 34.32 2.12 -4.84
CA GLY A 838 33.89 0.78 -4.44
C GLY A 838 33.29 0.62 -3.03
N VAL A 839 33.51 1.57 -2.13
CA VAL A 839 32.95 1.61 -0.76
C VAL A 839 32.36 2.98 -0.52
N LEU A 840 31.11 3.00 -0.09
CA LEU A 840 30.41 4.23 0.30
C LEU A 840 29.92 4.10 1.74
N GLU A 841 30.28 5.07 2.57
CA GLU A 841 29.67 5.25 3.89
C GLU A 841 28.79 6.51 3.88
N VAL A 842 27.49 6.34 4.09
CA VAL A 842 26.54 7.45 4.13
C VAL A 842 25.88 7.53 5.49
N LYS A 843 25.88 8.74 6.07
CA LYS A 843 25.12 9.01 7.29
C LYS A 843 23.64 8.97 6.95
N THR A 844 22.86 8.33 7.80
CA THR A 844 21.42 8.20 7.64
C THR A 844 20.67 8.67 8.88
N ALA A 845 19.53 9.29 8.67
CA ALA A 845 18.51 9.54 9.69
C ALA A 845 17.54 8.35 9.80
N PRO A 846 16.66 8.30 10.82
CA PRO A 846 15.64 7.26 10.93
C PRO A 846 14.77 7.14 9.68
N PHE A 847 14.65 5.93 9.13
CA PHE A 847 13.86 5.59 7.93
C PHE A 847 14.22 6.36 6.67
N GLU A 848 15.36 7.00 6.65
CA GLU A 848 15.81 7.81 5.50
C GLU A 848 16.03 6.93 4.27
N ILE A 849 15.61 7.46 3.11
CA ILE A 849 15.82 6.83 1.81
C ILE A 849 17.03 7.46 1.13
N HIS A 850 17.94 6.59 0.69
CA HIS A 850 19.12 6.94 -0.08
C HIS A 850 19.04 6.29 -1.46
N THR A 851 19.38 7.04 -2.49
CA THR A 851 19.46 6.55 -3.86
C THR A 851 20.90 6.71 -4.36
N PHE A 852 21.39 5.66 -4.99
CA PHE A 852 22.74 5.58 -5.53
C PHE A 852 22.69 5.21 -7.00
N ARG A 853 23.58 5.82 -7.78
CA ARG A 853 23.91 5.37 -9.12
C ARG A 853 25.18 4.54 -9.05
N ILE A 854 25.14 3.36 -9.66
CA ILE A 854 26.27 2.44 -9.78
C ILE A 854 26.67 2.37 -11.24
N VAL A 855 27.96 2.53 -11.51
CA VAL A 855 28.52 2.47 -12.87
C VAL A 855 29.71 1.52 -12.94
N GLU A 856 29.90 0.89 -14.09
CA GLU A 856 31.09 0.10 -14.36
C GLU A 856 32.29 1.03 -14.57
N ARG A 857 33.39 0.75 -13.90
CA ARG A 857 34.66 1.48 -14.10
C ARG A 857 35.38 0.90 -15.32
N LYS A 858 35.74 1.77 -16.24
CA LYS A 858 36.55 1.43 -17.40
C LYS A 858 38.03 1.19 -17.03
#